data_5cc51ca2d80f135d1842610495ad4b5c
#
_entry.id   5cc51ca2d80f135d1842610495ad4b5c
#
_cell.length_a   1.000
_cell.length_b   1.000
_cell.length_c   1.000
_cell.angle_alpha   90.00
_cell.angle_beta   90.00
_cell.angle_gamma   90.00
#
_symmetry.space_group_name_H-M   'P 1'
#
loop_
_entity.id
_entity.type
_entity.pdbx_description
1 polymer ?
#
loop_
_entity_poly.entity_id
_entity_poly.type
_entity_poly.pdbx_seq_one_letter_code
_entity_poly.pdbx_strand_id
1 'polypeptide(L)'
;MIVLGFGALASAQNKQLSGTVTSPDGNPIAGATVFIEGSSTGTTTNAEGKFSLSAPADGMLTVSFIGYASQTVAIAGKTRLDIMLHEDTHAIDDVVVTGYGVQRKASFTGAASIIGEDVLDKRTDVNFVKSLEGSVPGLQMNNSTSMPGVWGSVYVRGRGSLNSGTQPLYVIDGMPVNSDIEDNFSNSSNNWIDPMSMINAADIESVTVLKDAAATAIYGSRAANGVIVITTKKGSEGTFNLNLDIKQGFVSMGNNNMDFADAFQTMELFADGYTACYGGDRAENYDYLADEYFGWDRKSSYDWMDKVTRKGYYQDYNTGITGRMGSTGYYASLGYLNTEGLVIGSDMERFSGRLNLDSKFKRFTFGFNSSYSYAIQNGFSQATSGSMSSATVAAVSSMSPMDPFYNEDGSYANINRYNPLALHDSTKGELNRTWNQTVNLNPYLQVDFGKGIYAKTSLGANINDMRIYQYWSAIYNPQGMNYNGLGQQFNSKNTVITWTNTLGWNYTFDEKHDVGIMLGQEMQRKMYHYDYYAKSDFPFADNGMRDLSTAGTEQGSEYYKQEATLSSYFLDAHYAYDDKYYISGSYRRDGSSVFGMDTRWGNFWSVGAKWRLSGENFLKDNEVVTNAAVRVSYGTVGNQDISWYAARGFYVSGYNYNQTPGMVPGSIANPNLTWEVSKKFDAGFDLSFIQRINLTFDYYNEKTTDALFEVPLSMTTGQTSVYQNIGSIRNRGLEFSVNATVMQKRDFTWTAYANLTWNQNRVVKLSTDEPIEDTYSIIEEGRPYRQFYMKEYAGVNRETGKPLWYLNESGDETTSNYNDAAKRYVGSADPKVLGGFGTNLSWKGMDFGIAFNYRLGGKVYDSGARFTGWGMSFRTPLKDVALNSWTEDNKDAKYPQYIYGDPDNATQTSSRFLYDASFLRISNITLGYTLPQKWTQKAFIQKLRIYVSLDNAYTFTASDFVGYNPETYTSGVIAWQYPATRTFTGGIQITF
;
A
#
# COMPACT_ATOMS: atom_id res chain seq x y z
N MET A 1 -21.15 -26.49 -73.79
CA MET A 1 -21.80 -27.56 -72.99
C MET A 1 -21.09 -27.53 -71.59
N ILE A 2 -21.59 -26.72 -70.66
CA ILE A 2 -21.01 -26.53 -69.26
C ILE A 2 -21.94 -27.33 -68.35
N VAL A 3 -21.41 -28.38 -67.74
CA VAL A 3 -22.10 -29.19 -66.75
C VAL A 3 -21.85 -28.53 -65.36
N LEU A 4 -22.87 -27.91 -64.78
CA LEU A 4 -22.88 -27.44 -63.38
C LEU A 4 -23.15 -28.64 -62.48
N GLY A 5 -22.11 -29.05 -61.70
CA GLY A 5 -22.27 -29.97 -60.58
C GLY A 5 -22.83 -29.26 -59.38
N PHE A 6 -24.07 -29.51 -59.00
CA PHE A 6 -24.67 -29.14 -57.72
C PHE A 6 -24.09 -30.05 -56.61
N GLY A 7 -23.19 -29.49 -55.80
CA GLY A 7 -22.82 -30.12 -54.52
C GLY A 7 -23.96 -29.90 -53.55
N ALA A 8 -24.60 -30.96 -53.11
CA ALA A 8 -25.58 -30.92 -52.03
C ALA A 8 -24.89 -30.51 -50.73
N LEU A 9 -25.19 -29.31 -50.26
CA LEU A 9 -24.94 -28.87 -48.89
C LEU A 9 -25.85 -29.71 -47.96
N ALA A 10 -25.26 -30.70 -47.28
CA ALA A 10 -25.95 -31.38 -46.22
C ALA A 10 -26.21 -30.38 -45.08
N SER A 11 -27.41 -29.85 -45.01
CA SER A 11 -27.92 -29.08 -43.89
C SER A 11 -27.93 -29.98 -42.66
N ALA A 12 -27.08 -29.76 -41.70
CA ALA A 12 -27.14 -30.45 -40.43
C ALA A 12 -28.48 -30.10 -39.76
N GLN A 13 -29.37 -31.10 -39.68
CA GLN A 13 -30.68 -30.95 -39.03
C GLN A 13 -30.50 -30.77 -37.53
N ASN A 14 -30.75 -29.55 -37.03
CA ASN A 14 -30.81 -29.30 -35.59
C ASN A 14 -31.89 -30.18 -34.96
N LYS A 15 -31.55 -30.97 -33.94
CA LYS A 15 -32.47 -31.75 -33.15
C LYS A 15 -32.71 -31.11 -31.79
N GLN A 16 -33.90 -31.33 -31.22
CA GLN A 16 -34.19 -30.88 -29.86
C GLN A 16 -33.41 -31.82 -28.89
N LEU A 17 -32.45 -31.21 -28.16
CA LEU A 17 -31.71 -31.85 -27.11
C LEU A 17 -32.29 -31.42 -25.76
N SER A 18 -32.55 -32.39 -24.89
CA SER A 18 -33.01 -32.15 -23.54
C SER A 18 -32.15 -32.92 -22.54
N GLY A 19 -32.18 -32.52 -21.27
CA GLY A 19 -31.42 -33.23 -20.25
C GLY A 19 -31.60 -32.63 -18.87
N THR A 20 -30.90 -33.21 -17.91
CA THR A 20 -30.90 -32.75 -16.52
C THR A 20 -29.45 -32.50 -16.06
N VAL A 21 -29.21 -31.40 -15.38
CA VAL A 21 -27.95 -31.09 -14.74
C VAL A 21 -28.08 -31.34 -13.23
N THR A 22 -27.21 -32.17 -12.68
CA THR A 22 -27.23 -32.55 -11.26
C THR A 22 -25.85 -32.41 -10.62
N SER A 23 -25.80 -32.25 -9.31
CA SER A 23 -24.59 -32.36 -8.51
C SER A 23 -24.24 -33.85 -8.27
N PRO A 24 -23.04 -34.20 -7.78
CA PRO A 24 -22.67 -35.57 -7.45
C PRO A 24 -23.60 -36.25 -6.46
N ASP A 25 -24.27 -35.48 -5.62
CA ASP A 25 -25.28 -35.99 -4.67
C ASP A 25 -26.66 -36.21 -5.32
N GLY A 26 -26.79 -36.01 -6.64
CA GLY A 26 -28.03 -36.18 -7.39
C GLY A 26 -29.04 -35.02 -7.24
N ASN A 27 -28.67 -33.90 -6.60
CA ASN A 27 -29.55 -32.73 -6.52
C ASN A 27 -29.57 -31.98 -7.84
N PRO A 28 -30.76 -31.51 -8.31
CA PRO A 28 -30.83 -30.74 -9.53
C PRO A 28 -30.16 -29.37 -9.35
N ILE A 29 -29.37 -28.95 -10.34
CA ILE A 29 -28.75 -27.64 -10.38
C ILE A 29 -29.62 -26.73 -11.25
N ALA A 30 -30.35 -25.82 -10.60
CA ALA A 30 -31.16 -24.80 -11.26
C ALA A 30 -30.31 -23.60 -11.68
N GLY A 31 -30.55 -23.04 -12.88
CA GLY A 31 -29.81 -21.88 -13.40
C GLY A 31 -28.43 -22.21 -14.00
N ALA A 32 -28.07 -23.49 -14.14
CA ALA A 32 -26.85 -23.86 -14.86
C ALA A 32 -26.95 -23.44 -16.33
N THR A 33 -25.92 -22.79 -16.84
CA THR A 33 -25.83 -22.35 -18.24
C THR A 33 -25.45 -23.54 -19.10
N VAL A 34 -26.22 -23.78 -20.16
CA VAL A 34 -26.04 -24.86 -21.13
C VAL A 34 -25.94 -24.24 -22.50
N PHE A 35 -24.81 -24.35 -23.18
CA PHE A 35 -24.62 -23.76 -24.51
C PHE A 35 -23.81 -24.68 -25.46
N ILE A 36 -23.96 -24.45 -26.75
CA ILE A 36 -23.27 -25.20 -27.81
C ILE A 36 -21.97 -24.48 -28.14
N GLU A 37 -20.85 -25.17 -27.99
CA GLU A 37 -19.52 -24.62 -28.27
C GLU A 37 -19.43 -24.08 -29.69
N GLY A 38 -18.91 -22.84 -29.83
CA GLY A 38 -18.82 -22.17 -31.12
C GLY A 38 -20.11 -21.56 -31.67
N SER A 39 -21.23 -21.59 -30.91
CA SER A 39 -22.48 -20.97 -31.34
C SER A 39 -23.04 -20.05 -30.24
N SER A 40 -23.96 -19.14 -30.63
CA SER A 40 -24.70 -18.31 -29.67
C SER A 40 -25.97 -19.01 -29.12
N THR A 41 -26.12 -20.31 -29.36
CA THR A 41 -27.31 -21.07 -28.95
C THR A 41 -27.07 -21.66 -27.56
N GLY A 42 -27.81 -21.16 -26.56
CA GLY A 42 -27.74 -21.63 -25.19
C GLY A 42 -29.07 -21.51 -24.46
N THR A 43 -29.17 -22.14 -23.30
CA THR A 43 -30.30 -22.10 -22.38
C THR A 43 -29.81 -22.21 -20.95
N THR A 44 -30.72 -22.02 -19.97
CA THR A 44 -30.42 -22.28 -18.57
C THR A 44 -31.31 -23.41 -18.05
N THR A 45 -30.84 -24.12 -17.03
CA THR A 45 -31.67 -25.17 -16.39
C THR A 45 -32.77 -24.53 -15.52
N ASN A 46 -33.94 -25.18 -15.49
CA ASN A 46 -35.06 -24.80 -14.62
C ASN A 46 -34.88 -25.26 -13.17
N ALA A 47 -35.86 -25.05 -12.31
CA ALA A 47 -35.81 -25.41 -10.89
C ALA A 47 -35.60 -26.91 -10.62
N GLU A 48 -35.95 -27.79 -11.55
CA GLU A 48 -35.71 -29.22 -11.52
C GLU A 48 -34.40 -29.62 -12.21
N GLY A 49 -33.53 -28.65 -12.54
CA GLY A 49 -32.25 -28.88 -13.24
C GLY A 49 -32.39 -29.26 -14.70
N LYS A 50 -33.59 -29.15 -15.31
CA LYS A 50 -33.85 -29.58 -16.68
C LYS A 50 -33.58 -28.47 -17.68
N PHE A 51 -33.00 -28.84 -18.83
CA PHE A 51 -32.79 -27.94 -19.95
C PHE A 51 -33.35 -28.52 -21.25
N SER A 52 -33.61 -27.65 -22.22
CA SER A 52 -34.00 -28.02 -23.57
C SER A 52 -33.50 -26.95 -24.56
N LEU A 53 -32.76 -27.34 -25.60
CA LEU A 53 -32.28 -26.45 -26.65
C LEU A 53 -32.20 -27.18 -27.98
N SER A 54 -32.17 -26.42 -29.09
CA SER A 54 -31.99 -26.96 -30.43
C SER A 54 -30.49 -27.05 -30.74
N ALA A 55 -29.95 -28.24 -31.01
CA ALA A 55 -28.54 -28.50 -31.17
C ALA A 55 -28.21 -29.31 -32.43
N PRO A 56 -27.05 -29.09 -33.10
CA PRO A 56 -26.56 -29.98 -34.17
C PRO A 56 -26.15 -31.33 -33.59
N ALA A 57 -26.34 -32.37 -34.36
CA ALA A 57 -26.11 -33.75 -33.90
C ALA A 57 -24.63 -34.05 -33.56
N ASP A 58 -23.70 -33.32 -34.15
CA ASP A 58 -22.25 -33.42 -34.01
C ASP A 58 -21.61 -32.31 -33.14
N GLY A 59 -22.46 -31.51 -32.48
CA GLY A 59 -22.02 -30.40 -31.62
C GLY A 59 -21.42 -30.85 -30.28
N MET A 60 -20.66 -29.95 -29.65
CA MET A 60 -20.21 -30.07 -28.26
C MET A 60 -21.11 -29.20 -27.38
N LEU A 61 -21.55 -29.74 -26.26
CA LEU A 61 -22.38 -29.06 -25.30
C LEU A 61 -21.57 -28.73 -24.06
N THR A 62 -21.45 -27.47 -23.72
CA THR A 62 -20.77 -27.03 -22.50
C THR A 62 -21.80 -26.62 -21.45
N VAL A 63 -21.63 -27.13 -20.24
CA VAL A 63 -22.49 -26.83 -19.10
C VAL A 63 -21.63 -26.23 -17.99
N SER A 64 -22.06 -25.09 -17.47
CA SER A 64 -21.35 -24.39 -16.40
C SER A 64 -22.32 -23.85 -15.35
N PHE A 65 -21.88 -23.84 -14.10
CA PHE A 65 -22.62 -23.26 -12.99
C PHE A 65 -21.64 -22.74 -11.93
N ILE A 66 -21.99 -21.66 -11.25
CA ILE A 66 -21.12 -21.04 -10.23
C ILE A 66 -20.84 -22.02 -9.10
N GLY A 67 -19.57 -22.27 -8.81
CA GLY A 67 -19.14 -23.26 -7.81
C GLY A 67 -19.02 -24.70 -8.32
N TYR A 68 -19.15 -24.93 -9.63
CA TYR A 68 -18.99 -26.23 -10.28
C TYR A 68 -18.03 -26.17 -11.45
N ALA A 69 -17.23 -27.20 -11.64
CA ALA A 69 -16.34 -27.34 -12.78
C ALA A 69 -17.18 -27.45 -14.08
N SER A 70 -16.88 -26.60 -15.06
CA SER A 70 -17.54 -26.62 -16.36
C SER A 70 -17.24 -27.93 -17.07
N GLN A 71 -18.27 -28.56 -17.64
CA GLN A 71 -18.14 -29.83 -18.36
C GLN A 71 -18.57 -29.68 -19.80
N THR A 72 -17.71 -30.11 -20.73
CA THR A 72 -18.03 -30.17 -22.16
C THR A 72 -18.25 -31.62 -22.56
N VAL A 73 -19.41 -31.88 -23.19
CA VAL A 73 -19.84 -33.24 -23.57
C VAL A 73 -20.25 -33.26 -25.04
N ALA A 74 -19.81 -34.25 -25.81
CA ALA A 74 -20.23 -34.45 -27.19
C ALA A 74 -21.72 -34.84 -27.28
N ILE A 75 -22.49 -34.17 -28.08
CA ILE A 75 -23.91 -34.48 -28.32
C ILE A 75 -24.05 -35.83 -29.00
N ALA A 76 -23.17 -36.15 -29.97
CA ALA A 76 -23.07 -37.47 -30.63
C ALA A 76 -24.43 -38.03 -31.10
N GLY A 77 -25.33 -37.16 -31.59
CA GLY A 77 -26.66 -37.55 -32.08
C GLY A 77 -27.70 -37.88 -31.04
N LYS A 78 -27.37 -37.79 -29.74
CA LYS A 78 -28.29 -38.00 -28.60
C LYS A 78 -29.36 -36.90 -28.56
N THR A 79 -30.55 -37.26 -28.14
CA THR A 79 -31.67 -36.31 -27.91
C THR A 79 -31.86 -36.00 -26.40
N ARG A 80 -31.14 -36.75 -25.55
CA ARG A 80 -31.12 -36.55 -24.12
C ARG A 80 -29.70 -36.73 -23.58
N LEU A 81 -29.26 -35.76 -22.75
CA LEU A 81 -27.98 -35.77 -22.04
C LEU A 81 -28.18 -35.33 -20.60
N ASP A 82 -28.03 -36.28 -19.68
CA ASP A 82 -28.02 -35.99 -18.24
C ASP A 82 -26.55 -35.77 -17.85
N ILE A 83 -26.28 -34.64 -17.21
CA ILE A 83 -24.92 -34.16 -16.95
C ILE A 83 -24.76 -33.93 -15.46
N MET A 84 -23.69 -34.49 -14.90
CA MET A 84 -23.34 -34.31 -13.49
C MET A 84 -22.17 -33.36 -13.42
N LEU A 85 -22.39 -32.15 -12.87
CA LEU A 85 -21.33 -31.22 -12.59
C LEU A 85 -20.75 -31.56 -11.22
N HIS A 86 -19.44 -31.68 -11.17
CA HIS A 86 -18.70 -31.80 -9.93
C HIS A 86 -18.49 -30.40 -9.35
N GLU A 87 -18.65 -30.25 -8.03
CA GLU A 87 -18.29 -29.03 -7.36
C GLU A 87 -16.83 -28.70 -7.71
N ASP A 88 -16.60 -27.46 -8.11
CA ASP A 88 -15.26 -26.98 -8.38
C ASP A 88 -14.56 -26.78 -7.02
N THR A 89 -13.98 -27.88 -6.54
CA THR A 89 -13.10 -27.86 -5.36
C THR A 89 -11.71 -27.36 -5.71
N HIS A 90 -11.42 -27.19 -6.99
CA HIS A 90 -10.28 -26.47 -7.46
C HIS A 90 -10.66 -24.99 -7.50
N ALA A 91 -10.05 -24.23 -6.61
CA ALA A 91 -9.84 -22.81 -6.85
C ALA A 91 -9.55 -22.65 -8.36
N ILE A 92 -10.28 -21.73 -9.02
CA ILE A 92 -9.97 -21.15 -10.32
C ILE A 92 -8.55 -21.50 -10.68
N ASP A 93 -8.30 -22.14 -11.85
CA ASP A 93 -6.94 -22.36 -12.34
C ASP A 93 -6.18 -21.07 -12.09
N ASP A 94 -5.42 -21.02 -10.99
CA ASP A 94 -4.76 -19.83 -10.54
C ASP A 94 -3.88 -19.34 -11.67
N VAL A 95 -4.32 -18.32 -12.38
CA VAL A 95 -3.56 -17.74 -13.46
C VAL A 95 -2.72 -16.60 -12.90
N VAL A 96 -1.44 -16.66 -13.14
CA VAL A 96 -0.53 -15.53 -12.88
C VAL A 96 -0.69 -14.56 -14.04
N VAL A 97 -1.21 -13.39 -13.74
CA VAL A 97 -1.29 -12.29 -14.69
C VAL A 97 0.05 -11.56 -14.66
N THR A 98 0.80 -11.67 -15.75
CA THR A 98 1.94 -10.79 -16.03
C THR A 98 1.43 -9.66 -16.94
N GLY A 99 1.98 -8.46 -16.88
CA GLY A 99 1.43 -7.31 -17.61
C GLY A 99 1.35 -7.47 -19.14
N TYR A 100 2.05 -8.45 -19.68
CA TYR A 100 2.07 -8.71 -21.12
C TYR A 100 1.37 -10.03 -21.51
N GLY A 101 1.01 -10.86 -20.52
CA GLY A 101 0.36 -12.15 -20.77
C GLY A 101 -0.26 -12.75 -19.52
N VAL A 102 -0.96 -13.86 -19.71
CA VAL A 102 -1.56 -14.67 -18.66
C VAL A 102 -0.97 -16.07 -18.75
N GLN A 103 -0.43 -16.59 -17.66
CA GLN A 103 0.14 -17.93 -17.57
C GLN A 103 -0.55 -18.72 -16.47
N ARG A 104 -0.70 -20.04 -16.64
CA ARG A 104 -1.18 -20.90 -15.56
C ARG A 104 -0.15 -20.91 -14.43
N LYS A 105 -0.57 -20.80 -13.20
CA LYS A 105 0.32 -20.91 -12.02
C LYS A 105 1.10 -22.22 -12.00
N ALA A 106 0.48 -23.29 -12.50
CA ALA A 106 1.13 -24.60 -12.65
C ALA A 106 2.39 -24.54 -13.53
N SER A 107 2.34 -23.78 -14.64
CA SER A 107 3.46 -23.61 -15.57
C SER A 107 4.37 -22.43 -15.25
N PHE A 108 4.00 -21.58 -14.34
CA PHE A 108 4.79 -20.42 -13.97
C PHE A 108 6.01 -20.80 -13.14
N THR A 109 7.19 -20.35 -13.56
CA THR A 109 8.48 -20.70 -12.94
C THR A 109 8.92 -19.72 -11.86
N GLY A 110 8.30 -18.54 -11.79
CA GLY A 110 8.65 -17.48 -10.84
C GLY A 110 7.86 -17.54 -9.53
N ALA A 111 8.22 -16.65 -8.60
CA ALA A 111 7.53 -16.44 -7.32
C ALA A 111 6.43 -15.38 -7.45
N ALA A 112 5.17 -15.77 -7.30
CA ALA A 112 4.02 -14.88 -7.35
C ALA A 112 3.00 -15.22 -6.26
N SER A 113 2.37 -14.18 -5.70
CA SER A 113 1.23 -14.31 -4.78
C SER A 113 0.00 -13.66 -5.41
N ILE A 114 -1.13 -14.36 -5.41
CA ILE A 114 -2.38 -13.89 -6.01
C ILE A 114 -3.40 -13.71 -4.90
N ILE A 115 -4.05 -12.56 -4.86
CA ILE A 115 -5.11 -12.20 -3.93
C ILE A 115 -6.35 -11.89 -4.73
N GLY A 116 -7.44 -12.58 -4.45
CA GLY A 116 -8.72 -12.41 -5.11
C GLY A 116 -9.61 -11.36 -4.46
N GLU A 117 -10.74 -11.10 -5.09
CA GLU A 117 -11.79 -10.18 -4.66
C GLU A 117 -12.26 -10.47 -3.22
N ASP A 118 -12.33 -11.74 -2.82
CA ASP A 118 -12.84 -12.19 -1.51
C ASP A 118 -12.06 -11.64 -0.30
N VAL A 119 -10.78 -11.31 -0.48
CA VAL A 119 -9.94 -10.67 0.54
C VAL A 119 -10.11 -9.16 0.52
N LEU A 120 -10.21 -8.56 -0.68
CA LEU A 120 -10.29 -7.11 -0.88
C LEU A 120 -11.64 -6.55 -0.41
N ASP A 121 -12.74 -7.24 -0.69
CA ASP A 121 -14.10 -6.81 -0.36
C ASP A 121 -14.40 -6.76 1.15
N LYS A 122 -13.69 -7.56 1.94
CA LYS A 122 -13.88 -7.64 3.40
C LYS A 122 -13.32 -6.45 4.16
N ARG A 123 -12.46 -5.65 3.53
CA ARG A 123 -11.77 -4.51 4.14
C ARG A 123 -12.45 -3.20 3.81
N THR A 124 -12.26 -2.23 4.69
CA THR A 124 -12.78 -0.86 4.55
C THR A 124 -11.66 0.17 4.31
N ASP A 125 -10.46 -0.29 4.05
CA ASP A 125 -9.34 0.60 3.77
C ASP A 125 -9.56 1.38 2.47
N VAL A 126 -9.37 2.70 2.52
CA VAL A 126 -9.45 3.57 1.33
C VAL A 126 -8.44 3.16 0.27
N ASN A 127 -7.24 2.77 0.71
CA ASN A 127 -6.20 2.20 -0.13
C ASN A 127 -6.24 0.67 -0.05
N PHE A 128 -6.67 0.01 -1.13
CA PHE A 128 -6.79 -1.44 -1.20
C PHE A 128 -5.46 -2.18 -0.95
N VAL A 129 -4.30 -1.54 -1.19
CA VAL A 129 -2.99 -2.17 -0.95
C VAL A 129 -2.82 -2.56 0.51
N LYS A 130 -3.43 -1.83 1.45
CA LYS A 130 -3.46 -2.19 2.87
C LYS A 130 -4.11 -3.55 3.13
N SER A 131 -5.06 -3.95 2.29
CA SER A 131 -5.72 -5.26 2.38
C SER A 131 -4.78 -6.42 2.09
N LEU A 132 -3.64 -6.17 1.44
CA LEU A 132 -2.63 -7.18 1.14
C LEU A 132 -1.73 -7.49 2.34
N GLU A 133 -1.68 -6.61 3.34
CA GLU A 133 -0.86 -6.81 4.53
C GLU A 133 -1.27 -8.06 5.29
N GLY A 134 -0.30 -8.91 5.66
CA GLY A 134 -0.53 -10.18 6.32
C GLY A 134 -1.14 -11.27 5.41
N SER A 135 -1.54 -10.96 4.17
CA SER A 135 -2.03 -11.94 3.19
C SER A 135 -0.96 -12.39 2.20
N VAL A 136 0.03 -11.54 1.92
CA VAL A 136 1.11 -11.78 0.96
C VAL A 136 2.43 -11.95 1.71
N PRO A 137 3.09 -13.14 1.65
CA PRO A 137 4.44 -13.28 2.21
C PRO A 137 5.43 -12.40 1.44
N GLY A 138 6.41 -11.82 2.15
CA GLY A 138 7.41 -10.92 1.58
C GLY A 138 6.94 -9.47 1.37
N LEU A 139 5.66 -9.17 1.57
CA LEU A 139 5.12 -7.81 1.46
C LEU A 139 5.12 -7.14 2.84
N GLN A 140 5.85 -6.05 2.95
CA GLN A 140 5.86 -5.18 4.11
C GLN A 140 5.18 -3.86 3.75
N MET A 141 4.22 -3.45 4.55
CA MET A 141 3.62 -2.13 4.45
C MET A 141 3.96 -1.31 5.68
N ASN A 142 4.43 -0.09 5.49
CA ASN A 142 4.65 0.83 6.59
C ASN A 142 3.56 1.89 6.55
N ASN A 143 2.59 1.73 7.42
CA ASN A 143 1.43 2.60 7.52
C ASN A 143 1.52 3.47 8.78
N SER A 144 2.32 4.51 8.71
CA SER A 144 2.57 5.41 9.84
C SER A 144 1.38 6.32 10.20
N THR A 145 0.33 6.34 9.38
CA THR A 145 -0.83 7.21 9.57
C THR A 145 -2.13 6.50 9.23
N SER A 146 -3.19 6.80 9.99
CA SER A 146 -4.56 6.38 9.68
C SER A 146 -5.40 7.49 9.07
N MET A 147 -4.80 8.62 8.67
CA MET A 147 -5.52 9.69 7.97
C MET A 147 -6.05 9.17 6.64
N PRO A 148 -7.34 9.46 6.29
CA PRO A 148 -7.96 8.93 5.08
C PRO A 148 -7.20 9.32 3.80
N GLY A 149 -6.93 8.33 2.94
CA GLY A 149 -6.33 8.54 1.62
C GLY A 149 -4.82 8.77 1.58
N VAL A 150 -4.14 8.88 2.73
CA VAL A 150 -2.71 9.15 2.79
C VAL A 150 -1.87 7.91 2.48
N TRP A 151 -0.74 8.17 1.88
CA TRP A 151 0.21 7.19 1.39
C TRP A 151 0.92 6.39 2.50
N GLY A 152 1.19 5.11 2.20
CA GLY A 152 2.03 4.22 2.99
C GLY A 152 3.14 3.61 2.14
N SER A 153 4.31 3.38 2.74
CA SER A 153 5.41 2.73 2.03
C SER A 153 5.17 1.23 1.88
N VAL A 154 5.42 0.72 0.69
CA VAL A 154 5.28 -0.71 0.36
C VAL A 154 6.64 -1.28 -0.06
N TYR A 155 7.04 -2.38 0.53
CA TYR A 155 8.28 -3.10 0.17
C TYR A 155 7.98 -4.55 -0.14
N VAL A 156 8.59 -5.04 -1.21
CA VAL A 156 8.61 -6.47 -1.54
C VAL A 156 9.99 -7.00 -1.21
N ARG A 157 10.09 -7.92 -0.22
CA ARG A 157 11.35 -8.52 0.26
C ARG A 157 12.36 -7.52 0.85
N GLY A 158 11.84 -6.45 1.45
CA GLY A 158 12.64 -5.41 2.08
C GLY A 158 13.08 -4.29 1.14
N ARG A 159 13.96 -3.42 1.62
CA ARG A 159 14.43 -2.25 0.89
C ARG A 159 15.52 -2.64 -0.12
N GLY A 160 15.29 -2.38 -1.39
CA GLY A 160 16.18 -2.79 -2.49
C GLY A 160 17.24 -1.77 -2.89
N SER A 161 17.16 -0.50 -2.45
CA SER A 161 18.10 0.55 -2.81
C SER A 161 18.52 1.40 -1.61
N LEU A 162 19.65 2.11 -1.74
CA LEU A 162 20.14 3.05 -0.73
C LEU A 162 19.44 4.41 -0.83
N ASN A 163 19.42 5.05 -2.00
CA ASN A 163 18.84 6.38 -2.23
C ASN A 163 17.90 6.47 -3.44
N SER A 164 17.80 5.43 -4.26
CA SER A 164 16.83 5.35 -5.36
C SER A 164 15.46 4.92 -4.85
N GLY A 165 14.43 5.11 -5.65
CA GLY A 165 13.06 4.67 -5.33
C GLY A 165 13.01 3.19 -4.92
N THR A 166 12.23 2.91 -3.90
CA THR A 166 12.12 1.57 -3.26
C THR A 166 10.71 0.99 -3.34
N GLN A 167 9.77 1.72 -3.96
CA GLN A 167 8.40 1.27 -4.16
C GLN A 167 8.30 0.24 -5.27
N PRO A 168 7.37 -0.74 -5.19
CA PRO A 168 7.09 -1.65 -6.29
C PRO A 168 6.43 -0.92 -7.46
N LEU A 169 6.64 -1.43 -8.68
CA LEU A 169 5.92 -0.98 -9.85
C LEU A 169 4.45 -1.43 -9.77
N TYR A 170 3.51 -0.50 -9.98
CA TYR A 170 2.09 -0.84 -10.14
C TYR A 170 1.72 -0.94 -11.61
N VAL A 171 0.98 -1.99 -11.95
CA VAL A 171 0.50 -2.25 -13.33
C VAL A 171 -1.00 -2.52 -13.28
N ILE A 172 -1.80 -1.70 -13.96
CA ILE A 172 -3.26 -1.84 -14.02
C ILE A 172 -3.65 -2.31 -15.42
N ASP A 173 -4.26 -3.48 -15.54
CA ASP A 173 -4.70 -4.07 -16.81
C ASP A 173 -3.60 -4.07 -17.88
N GLY A 174 -2.36 -4.32 -17.47
CA GLY A 174 -1.18 -4.33 -18.35
C GLY A 174 -0.53 -2.98 -18.61
N MET A 175 -1.04 -1.89 -18.04
CA MET A 175 -0.47 -0.55 -18.15
C MET A 175 0.30 -0.19 -16.88
N PRO A 176 1.60 0.10 -16.92
CA PRO A 176 2.33 0.68 -15.82
C PRO A 176 1.80 2.07 -15.47
N VAL A 177 1.48 2.27 -14.20
CA VAL A 177 1.02 3.57 -13.68
C VAL A 177 2.08 4.21 -12.81
N ASN A 178 2.03 5.53 -12.71
CA ASN A 178 2.93 6.26 -11.85
C ASN A 178 2.48 6.15 -10.39
N SER A 179 3.39 5.69 -9.55
CA SER A 179 3.23 5.67 -8.08
C SER A 179 4.22 6.60 -7.39
N ASP A 180 5.09 7.29 -8.16
CA ASP A 180 6.17 8.12 -7.63
C ASP A 180 5.57 9.41 -7.09
N ILE A 181 5.44 9.50 -5.79
CA ILE A 181 5.01 10.69 -5.07
C ILE A 181 6.23 11.44 -4.53
N GLU A 182 7.30 10.70 -4.20
CA GLU A 182 8.47 11.23 -3.50
C GLU A 182 9.30 12.21 -4.33
N ASP A 183 9.35 12.04 -5.66
CA ASP A 183 10.25 12.84 -6.52
C ASP A 183 9.80 14.29 -6.75
N ASN A 184 8.57 14.61 -6.40
CA ASN A 184 7.99 15.85 -6.89
C ASN A 184 7.77 16.92 -5.83
N PHE A 185 7.99 16.60 -4.55
CA PHE A 185 7.68 17.55 -3.49
C PHE A 185 8.64 17.40 -2.30
N SER A 186 9.82 17.93 -2.43
CA SER A 186 10.84 17.99 -1.37
C SER A 186 10.46 18.90 -0.18
N ASN A 187 9.30 19.54 -0.20
CA ASN A 187 8.85 20.46 0.84
C ASN A 187 7.66 19.92 1.62
N SER A 188 7.95 19.31 2.74
CA SER A 188 7.33 19.35 4.09
C SER A 188 5.81 19.29 4.28
N SER A 189 4.96 19.18 3.28
CA SER A 189 3.51 19.06 3.48
C SER A 189 3.00 17.72 3.00
N ASN A 190 3.03 16.75 3.90
CA ASN A 190 2.81 15.33 3.61
C ASN A 190 1.32 14.91 3.53
N ASN A 191 0.46 15.70 2.93
CA ASN A 191 -0.95 15.36 2.72
C ASN A 191 -1.23 14.96 1.27
N TRP A 192 -0.56 13.92 0.84
CA TRP A 192 -0.71 13.42 -0.52
C TRP A 192 -1.74 12.32 -0.55
N ILE A 193 -2.70 12.45 -1.46
CA ILE A 193 -3.56 11.32 -1.80
C ILE A 193 -2.70 10.28 -2.51
N ASP A 194 -2.61 9.09 -1.91
CA ASP A 194 -1.96 7.94 -2.53
C ASP A 194 -2.63 7.63 -3.88
N PRO A 195 -1.89 7.52 -5.00
CA PRO A 195 -2.47 7.13 -6.29
C PRO A 195 -3.27 5.83 -6.24
N MET A 196 -2.91 4.89 -5.37
CA MET A 196 -3.66 3.64 -5.18
C MET A 196 -4.97 3.86 -4.44
N SER A 197 -5.10 4.93 -3.64
CA SER A 197 -6.37 5.35 -3.04
C SER A 197 -7.37 5.89 -4.06
N MET A 198 -6.93 6.23 -5.28
CA MET A 198 -7.81 6.63 -6.39
C MET A 198 -8.46 5.44 -7.10
N ILE A 199 -8.05 4.20 -6.81
CA ILE A 199 -8.63 2.99 -7.38
C ILE A 199 -9.74 2.50 -6.45
N ASN A 200 -10.90 2.21 -7.03
CA ASN A 200 -11.98 1.59 -6.29
C ASN A 200 -11.72 0.09 -6.10
N ALA A 201 -11.62 -0.37 -4.86
CA ALA A 201 -11.39 -1.78 -4.54
C ALA A 201 -12.49 -2.71 -5.11
N ALA A 202 -13.74 -2.23 -5.19
CA ALA A 202 -14.86 -2.96 -5.76
C ALA A 202 -14.70 -3.28 -7.26
N ASP A 203 -13.82 -2.56 -7.99
CA ASP A 203 -13.53 -2.80 -9.40
C ASP A 203 -12.41 -3.83 -9.63
N ILE A 204 -11.73 -4.28 -8.58
CA ILE A 204 -10.58 -5.19 -8.67
C ILE A 204 -11.08 -6.63 -8.68
N GLU A 205 -10.61 -7.41 -9.64
CA GLU A 205 -10.83 -8.87 -9.72
C GLU A 205 -9.75 -9.62 -8.95
N SER A 206 -8.48 -9.22 -9.15
CA SER A 206 -7.34 -9.81 -8.46
C SER A 206 -6.14 -8.88 -8.40
N VAL A 207 -5.27 -9.13 -7.42
CA VAL A 207 -3.97 -8.48 -7.29
C VAL A 207 -2.89 -9.57 -7.28
N THR A 208 -1.93 -9.48 -8.19
CA THR A 208 -0.79 -10.40 -8.29
C THR A 208 0.48 -9.66 -7.89
N VAL A 209 1.21 -10.17 -6.90
CA VAL A 209 2.50 -9.62 -6.46
C VAL A 209 3.62 -10.49 -7.01
N LEU A 210 4.41 -9.94 -7.92
CA LEU A 210 5.56 -10.59 -8.57
C LEU A 210 6.85 -10.19 -7.82
N LYS A 211 7.66 -11.18 -7.41
CA LYS A 211 8.73 -10.95 -6.44
C LYS A 211 10.13 -11.23 -6.98
N ASP A 212 10.31 -12.30 -7.74
CA ASP A 212 11.62 -12.75 -8.23
C ASP A 212 11.94 -12.27 -9.65
N ALA A 213 13.14 -12.59 -10.15
CA ALA A 213 13.57 -12.15 -11.46
C ALA A 213 12.77 -12.80 -12.61
N ALA A 214 12.38 -14.08 -12.50
CA ALA A 214 11.61 -14.76 -13.56
C ALA A 214 10.25 -14.12 -13.77
N ALA A 215 9.64 -13.58 -12.69
CA ALA A 215 8.38 -12.86 -12.73
C ALA A 215 8.52 -11.40 -13.16
N THR A 216 9.64 -10.74 -12.84
CA THR A 216 9.77 -9.27 -12.91
C THR A 216 10.68 -8.76 -14.03
N ALA A 217 11.63 -9.58 -14.56
CA ALA A 217 12.61 -9.10 -15.54
C ALA A 217 11.98 -8.61 -16.86
N ILE A 218 10.79 -9.11 -17.22
CA ILE A 218 10.06 -8.63 -18.40
C ILE A 218 9.66 -7.14 -18.27
N TYR A 219 9.54 -6.60 -17.04
CA TYR A 219 9.32 -5.17 -16.77
C TYR A 219 10.62 -4.36 -16.70
N GLY A 220 11.78 -5.05 -16.73
CA GLY A 220 13.12 -4.50 -16.88
C GLY A 220 13.52 -3.52 -15.78
N SER A 221 13.78 -2.29 -16.21
CA SER A 221 14.32 -1.20 -15.40
C SER A 221 13.41 -0.60 -14.34
N ARG A 222 12.19 -1.08 -14.21
CA ARG A 222 11.20 -0.57 -13.26
C ARG A 222 10.81 -1.57 -12.18
N ALA A 223 11.41 -2.76 -12.20
CA ALA A 223 10.95 -3.91 -11.45
C ALA A 223 11.91 -4.41 -10.37
N ALA A 224 12.95 -3.63 -10.06
CA ALA A 224 13.92 -4.00 -9.02
C ALA A 224 13.24 -4.25 -7.66
N ASN A 225 12.21 -3.46 -7.34
CA ASN A 225 11.50 -3.52 -6.06
C ASN A 225 10.23 -4.40 -6.09
N GLY A 226 10.09 -5.28 -7.12
CA GLY A 226 8.89 -6.08 -7.34
C GLY A 226 7.84 -5.38 -8.18
N VAL A 227 6.77 -6.12 -8.54
CA VAL A 227 5.66 -5.60 -9.34
C VAL A 227 4.33 -6.03 -8.73
N ILE A 228 3.41 -5.09 -8.58
CA ILE A 228 2.04 -5.34 -8.16
C ILE A 228 1.12 -5.15 -9.37
N VAL A 229 0.60 -6.27 -9.89
CA VAL A 229 -0.29 -6.30 -11.05
C VAL A 229 -1.74 -6.34 -10.57
N ILE A 230 -2.51 -5.35 -10.96
CA ILE A 230 -3.92 -5.18 -10.63
C ILE A 230 -4.74 -5.53 -11.86
N THR A 231 -5.55 -6.57 -11.74
CA THR A 231 -6.50 -6.96 -12.77
C THR A 231 -7.89 -6.47 -12.36
N THR A 232 -8.56 -5.76 -13.25
CA THR A 232 -9.90 -5.24 -12.97
C THR A 232 -10.99 -6.10 -13.60
N LYS A 233 -12.20 -6.03 -13.04
CA LYS A 233 -13.35 -6.79 -13.49
C LYS A 233 -13.67 -6.53 -14.96
N LYS A 234 -14.03 -7.58 -15.70
CA LYS A 234 -14.37 -7.57 -17.12
C LYS A 234 -15.76 -8.13 -17.34
N GLY A 235 -16.26 -8.03 -18.56
CA GLY A 235 -17.51 -8.64 -18.95
C GLY A 235 -17.46 -10.15 -18.86
N SER A 236 -18.25 -10.75 -17.97
CA SER A 236 -18.35 -12.20 -17.80
C SER A 236 -19.22 -12.84 -18.88
N GLU A 237 -18.96 -14.14 -19.18
CA GLU A 237 -19.87 -14.94 -19.99
C GLU A 237 -21.17 -15.18 -19.23
N GLY A 238 -22.31 -14.88 -19.83
CA GLY A 238 -23.63 -15.10 -19.25
C GLY A 238 -24.55 -13.89 -19.36
N THR A 239 -25.57 -13.88 -18.51
CA THR A 239 -26.59 -12.84 -18.46
C THR A 239 -26.09 -11.58 -17.77
N PHE A 240 -26.76 -10.46 -18.05
CA PHE A 240 -26.62 -9.21 -17.36
C PHE A 240 -26.71 -9.38 -15.82
N ASN A 241 -25.72 -8.90 -15.09
CA ASN A 241 -25.74 -8.81 -13.64
C ASN A 241 -25.56 -7.36 -13.20
N LEU A 242 -26.41 -6.93 -12.30
CA LEU A 242 -26.30 -5.65 -11.59
C LEU A 242 -25.91 -5.95 -10.14
N ASN A 243 -24.76 -5.44 -9.74
CA ASN A 243 -24.25 -5.54 -8.37
C ASN A 243 -24.41 -4.19 -7.67
N LEU A 244 -24.85 -4.23 -6.43
CA LEU A 244 -24.92 -3.08 -5.53
C LEU A 244 -24.28 -3.47 -4.21
N ASP A 245 -23.27 -2.72 -3.79
CA ASP A 245 -22.61 -2.85 -2.49
C ASP A 245 -22.72 -1.54 -1.72
N ILE A 246 -23.30 -1.61 -0.53
CA ILE A 246 -23.53 -0.48 0.37
C ILE A 246 -22.87 -0.80 1.69
N LYS A 247 -21.90 0.03 2.09
CA LYS A 247 -21.22 -0.06 3.39
C LYS A 247 -21.42 1.25 4.14
N GLN A 248 -21.80 1.14 5.41
CA GLN A 248 -21.89 2.29 6.32
C GLN A 248 -21.31 1.92 7.68
N GLY A 249 -20.67 2.90 8.33
CA GLY A 249 -20.04 2.63 9.62
C GLY A 249 -19.46 3.85 10.29
N PHE A 250 -18.62 3.60 11.27
CA PHE A 250 -17.91 4.64 12.01
C PHE A 250 -16.43 4.30 12.15
N VAL A 251 -15.62 5.35 12.09
CA VAL A 251 -14.21 5.34 12.41
C VAL A 251 -14.05 5.81 13.85
N SER A 252 -13.29 5.11 14.66
CA SER A 252 -13.00 5.46 16.05
C SER A 252 -11.53 5.20 16.37
N MET A 253 -11.05 5.73 17.47
CA MET A 253 -9.68 5.48 17.95
C MET A 253 -9.48 3.99 18.18
N GLY A 254 -8.37 3.46 17.66
CA GLY A 254 -7.88 2.14 18.00
C GLY A 254 -7.41 2.08 19.46
N ASN A 255 -6.83 0.96 19.85
CA ASN A 255 -6.18 0.94 21.16
C ASN A 255 -4.94 1.84 21.14
N ASN A 256 -4.71 2.50 22.23
CA ASN A 256 -3.72 3.54 22.43
C ASN A 256 -3.01 3.28 23.76
N ASN A 257 -1.69 3.38 23.76
CA ASN A 257 -0.85 3.23 24.96
C ASN A 257 -0.35 4.58 25.49
N MET A 258 -0.91 5.70 25.01
CA MET A 258 -0.62 7.02 25.54
C MET A 258 -1.75 7.44 26.50
N ASP A 259 -1.47 7.34 27.79
CA ASP A 259 -2.35 7.82 28.87
C ASP A 259 -1.77 9.13 29.42
N PHE A 260 -2.52 10.21 29.34
CA PHE A 260 -2.08 11.53 29.78
C PHE A 260 -2.50 11.80 31.22
N ALA A 261 -1.68 12.59 31.92
CA ALA A 261 -1.99 13.03 33.25
C ALA A 261 -3.14 14.05 33.25
N ASP A 262 -3.97 14.00 34.27
CA ASP A 262 -4.97 15.04 34.53
C ASP A 262 -4.34 16.33 35.11
N ALA A 263 -5.14 17.38 35.31
CA ALA A 263 -4.66 18.68 35.78
C ALA A 263 -3.99 18.58 37.15
N PHE A 264 -4.52 17.74 38.04
CA PHE A 264 -3.99 17.60 39.41
C PHE A 264 -2.63 16.89 39.39
N GLN A 265 -2.53 15.76 38.69
CA GLN A 265 -1.29 15.00 38.53
C GLN A 265 -0.22 15.80 37.79
N THR A 266 -0.63 16.58 36.78
CA THR A 266 0.26 17.47 36.04
C THR A 266 0.78 18.61 36.93
N MET A 267 -0.07 19.26 37.75
CA MET A 267 0.33 20.35 38.61
C MET A 267 1.29 19.89 39.71
N GLU A 268 1.06 18.71 40.30
CA GLU A 268 1.99 18.12 41.28
C GLU A 268 3.38 17.92 40.65
N LEU A 269 3.45 17.33 39.45
CA LEU A 269 4.70 17.14 38.70
C LEU A 269 5.39 18.47 38.38
N PHE A 270 4.61 19.48 37.97
CA PHE A 270 5.16 20.78 37.58
C PHE A 270 5.69 21.54 38.81
N ALA A 271 5.01 21.44 39.92
CA ALA A 271 5.50 22.05 41.20
C ALA A 271 6.82 21.37 41.63
N ASP A 272 6.92 20.05 41.52
CA ASP A 272 8.17 19.34 41.80
C ASP A 272 9.29 19.81 40.86
N GLY A 273 9.00 19.86 39.57
CA GLY A 273 9.98 20.26 38.54
C GLY A 273 10.41 21.74 38.65
N TYR A 274 9.50 22.62 39.00
CA TYR A 274 9.77 24.03 39.20
C TYR A 274 10.62 24.23 40.48
N THR A 275 10.25 23.54 41.56
CA THR A 275 11.00 23.59 42.85
C THR A 275 12.41 23.03 42.67
N ALA A 276 12.57 21.94 41.93
CA ALA A 276 13.88 21.36 41.63
C ALA A 276 14.78 22.31 40.81
N CYS A 277 14.18 23.17 39.94
CA CYS A 277 14.92 24.11 39.12
C CYS A 277 15.26 25.40 39.84
N TYR A 278 14.30 26.01 40.54
CA TYR A 278 14.42 27.35 41.10
C TYR A 278 14.60 27.36 42.62
N GLY A 279 14.40 26.20 43.29
CA GLY A 279 14.37 26.13 44.74
C GLY A 279 13.10 26.74 45.35
N GLY A 280 13.14 27.01 46.63
CA GLY A 280 12.02 27.59 47.35
C GLY A 280 11.11 26.55 48.03
N ASP A 281 9.99 27.02 48.59
CA ASP A 281 8.98 26.14 49.18
C ASP A 281 8.06 25.59 48.09
N ARG A 282 7.85 24.29 48.12
CA ARG A 282 7.08 23.58 47.10
C ARG A 282 5.61 24.03 47.06
N ALA A 283 5.03 24.30 48.21
CA ALA A 283 3.64 24.74 48.31
C ALA A 283 3.46 26.16 47.76
N GLU A 284 4.40 27.04 48.03
CA GLU A 284 4.41 28.40 47.45
C GLU A 284 4.61 28.34 45.91
N ASN A 285 5.48 27.46 45.42
CA ASN A 285 5.68 27.26 44.01
C ASN A 285 4.44 26.64 43.34
N TYR A 286 3.74 25.71 43.99
CA TYR A 286 2.49 25.16 43.51
C TYR A 286 1.42 26.25 43.38
N ASP A 287 1.26 27.09 44.42
CA ASP A 287 0.31 28.19 44.40
C ASP A 287 0.65 29.22 43.32
N TYR A 288 1.92 29.57 43.16
CA TYR A 288 2.38 30.44 42.07
C TYR A 288 2.02 29.90 40.70
N LEU A 289 2.31 28.63 40.46
CA LEU A 289 1.99 27.99 39.16
C LEU A 289 0.49 27.93 38.94
N ALA A 290 -0.28 27.56 39.96
CA ALA A 290 -1.73 27.43 39.84
C ALA A 290 -2.41 28.76 39.58
N ASP A 291 -2.09 29.78 40.40
CA ASP A 291 -2.83 31.04 40.43
C ASP A 291 -2.26 32.06 39.40
N GLU A 292 -0.94 32.25 39.36
CA GLU A 292 -0.33 33.32 38.59
C GLU A 292 0.08 32.87 37.18
N TYR A 293 0.57 31.62 37.04
CA TYR A 293 1.07 31.14 35.75
C TYR A 293 -0.06 30.58 34.87
N PHE A 294 -0.89 29.65 35.40
CA PHE A 294 -1.98 29.04 34.66
C PHE A 294 -3.34 29.70 34.87
N GLY A 295 -3.55 30.44 35.96
CA GLY A 295 -4.87 30.93 36.35
C GLY A 295 -5.87 29.79 36.56
N TRP A 296 -5.41 28.66 37.08
CA TRP A 296 -6.19 27.44 37.18
C TRP A 296 -7.16 27.49 38.40
N ASP A 297 -8.40 27.11 38.13
CA ASP A 297 -9.48 27.12 39.14
C ASP A 297 -9.34 26.01 40.22
N ARG A 298 -8.31 25.16 40.11
CA ARG A 298 -8.01 24.00 40.96
C ARG A 298 -9.14 22.97 41.02
N LYS A 299 -9.97 22.90 39.94
CA LYS A 299 -11.11 22.00 39.83
C LYS A 299 -11.21 21.37 38.42
N SER A 300 -10.99 22.16 37.41
CA SER A 300 -11.16 21.75 36.03
C SER A 300 -9.96 20.98 35.48
N SER A 301 -10.23 19.97 34.69
CA SER A 301 -9.21 19.24 33.94
C SER A 301 -9.70 19.05 32.52
N TYR A 302 -8.91 19.49 31.56
CA TYR A 302 -9.29 19.51 30.14
C TYR A 302 -8.53 18.43 29.39
N ASP A 303 -9.26 17.42 28.89
CA ASP A 303 -8.71 16.40 28.00
C ASP A 303 -8.72 16.93 26.54
N TRP A 304 -7.62 17.55 26.16
CA TRP A 304 -7.45 18.11 24.83
C TRP A 304 -7.44 17.02 23.75
N MET A 305 -6.92 15.81 24.06
CA MET A 305 -6.85 14.72 23.09
C MET A 305 -8.23 14.17 22.77
N ASP A 306 -9.09 13.97 23.76
CA ASP A 306 -10.48 13.57 23.55
C ASP A 306 -11.23 14.65 22.75
N LYS A 307 -10.98 15.93 23.06
CA LYS A 307 -11.68 17.04 22.41
C LYS A 307 -11.35 17.23 20.94
N VAL A 308 -10.11 16.96 20.51
CA VAL A 308 -9.68 17.08 19.10
C VAL A 308 -9.93 15.82 18.30
N THR A 309 -10.41 14.74 18.92
CA THR A 309 -10.79 13.50 18.24
C THR A 309 -12.31 13.34 18.21
N ARG A 310 -12.79 12.57 17.23
CA ARG A 310 -14.23 12.32 17.02
C ARG A 310 -14.48 10.88 16.57
N LYS A 311 -15.73 10.46 16.63
CA LYS A 311 -16.20 9.30 15.84
C LYS A 311 -16.54 9.80 14.44
N GLY A 312 -15.71 9.41 13.46
CA GLY A 312 -15.95 9.76 12.06
C GLY A 312 -16.95 8.80 11.41
N TYR A 313 -17.63 9.24 10.37
CA TYR A 313 -18.50 8.38 9.55
C TYR A 313 -17.70 7.73 8.42
N TYR A 314 -18.15 6.52 8.02
CA TYR A 314 -17.66 5.80 6.86
C TYR A 314 -18.86 5.42 5.97
N GLN A 315 -18.78 5.77 4.68
CA GLN A 315 -19.79 5.48 3.67
C GLN A 315 -19.11 5.06 2.39
N ASP A 316 -19.45 3.89 1.85
CA ASP A 316 -18.90 3.37 0.61
C ASP A 316 -20.04 2.70 -0.19
N TYR A 317 -20.38 3.30 -1.33
CA TYR A 317 -21.50 2.88 -2.18
C TYR A 317 -20.98 2.56 -3.55
N ASN A 318 -21.14 1.31 -3.98
CA ASN A 318 -20.66 0.84 -5.25
C ASN A 318 -21.79 0.18 -6.04
N THR A 319 -21.89 0.51 -7.32
CA THR A 319 -22.76 -0.17 -8.26
C THR A 319 -21.98 -0.57 -9.49
N GLY A 320 -22.23 -1.77 -9.99
CA GLY A 320 -21.56 -2.28 -11.17
C GLY A 320 -22.46 -3.14 -12.01
N ILE A 321 -22.36 -2.99 -13.31
CA ILE A 321 -23.02 -3.86 -14.29
C ILE A 321 -21.99 -4.66 -15.06
N THR A 322 -22.21 -5.96 -15.18
CA THR A 322 -21.36 -6.84 -15.98
C THR A 322 -22.21 -7.75 -16.86
N GLY A 323 -21.68 -8.07 -18.03
CA GLY A 323 -22.37 -8.95 -18.95
C GLY A 323 -21.66 -9.08 -20.29
N ARG A 324 -22.28 -9.87 -21.19
CA ARG A 324 -21.81 -10.04 -22.56
C ARG A 324 -22.99 -9.93 -23.53
N MET A 325 -22.86 -9.09 -24.52
CA MET A 325 -23.83 -8.92 -25.60
C MET A 325 -23.20 -9.39 -26.92
N GLY A 326 -23.56 -10.60 -27.37
CA GLY A 326 -22.93 -11.23 -28.52
C GLY A 326 -21.43 -11.46 -28.26
N SER A 327 -20.58 -10.87 -29.10
CA SER A 327 -19.12 -10.97 -28.97
C SER A 327 -18.49 -9.91 -28.05
N THR A 328 -19.31 -8.99 -27.48
CA THR A 328 -18.83 -7.87 -26.69
C THR A 328 -19.11 -8.09 -25.22
N GLY A 329 -18.05 -8.25 -24.40
CA GLY A 329 -18.09 -8.20 -22.95
C GLY A 329 -18.04 -6.74 -22.48
N TYR A 330 -18.74 -6.45 -21.40
CA TYR A 330 -18.75 -5.11 -20.79
C TYR A 330 -18.79 -5.19 -19.26
N TYR A 331 -18.07 -4.29 -18.65
CA TYR A 331 -18.15 -3.96 -17.22
C TYR A 331 -18.21 -2.44 -17.09
N ALA A 332 -19.18 -1.94 -16.34
CA ALA A 332 -19.24 -0.52 -15.99
C ALA A 332 -19.59 -0.37 -14.52
N SER A 333 -18.94 0.55 -13.82
CA SER A 333 -19.17 0.80 -12.40
C SER A 333 -19.17 2.28 -12.06
N LEU A 334 -19.85 2.60 -10.96
CA LEU A 334 -19.79 3.89 -10.27
C LEU A 334 -19.60 3.63 -8.79
N GLY A 335 -18.74 4.41 -8.17
CA GLY A 335 -18.44 4.34 -6.74
C GLY A 335 -18.43 5.71 -6.09
N TYR A 336 -18.92 5.77 -4.86
CA TYR A 336 -18.85 6.92 -3.97
C TYR A 336 -18.33 6.48 -2.62
N LEU A 337 -17.26 7.11 -2.16
CA LEU A 337 -16.66 6.91 -0.85
C LEU A 337 -16.63 8.25 -0.11
N ASN A 338 -17.11 8.26 1.13
CA ASN A 338 -16.91 9.35 2.06
C ASN A 338 -16.44 8.78 3.40
N THR A 339 -15.31 9.26 3.88
CA THR A 339 -14.77 8.84 5.17
C THR A 339 -14.29 10.05 5.96
N GLU A 340 -14.90 10.24 7.10
CA GLU A 340 -14.41 11.20 8.09
C GLU A 340 -13.32 10.55 8.94
N GLY A 341 -12.20 11.24 9.10
CA GLY A 341 -11.12 10.79 9.96
C GLY A 341 -11.42 10.95 11.44
N LEU A 342 -10.62 10.30 12.27
CA LEU A 342 -10.67 10.38 13.73
C LEU A 342 -10.41 11.79 14.25
N VAL A 343 -9.44 12.50 13.68
CA VAL A 343 -9.06 13.85 14.10
C VAL A 343 -9.92 14.86 13.37
N ILE A 344 -10.41 15.88 14.10
CA ILE A 344 -11.19 16.98 13.51
C ILE A 344 -10.40 17.62 12.34
N GLY A 345 -11.10 18.02 11.27
CA GLY A 345 -10.48 18.61 10.09
C GLY A 345 -9.85 17.60 9.11
N SER A 346 -9.98 16.30 9.34
CA SER A 346 -9.52 15.27 8.41
C SER A 346 -10.69 14.46 7.84
N ASP A 347 -10.77 14.37 6.53
CA ASP A 347 -11.77 13.60 5.78
C ASP A 347 -11.32 13.35 4.33
N MET A 348 -11.99 12.44 3.65
CA MET A 348 -11.80 12.21 2.22
C MET A 348 -13.12 11.81 1.57
N GLU A 349 -13.43 12.45 0.45
CA GLU A 349 -14.53 12.10 -0.44
C GLU A 349 -13.96 11.69 -1.81
N ARG A 350 -14.48 10.59 -2.38
CA ARG A 350 -14.06 10.11 -3.70
C ARG A 350 -15.24 9.67 -4.54
N PHE A 351 -15.29 10.15 -5.76
CA PHE A 351 -16.14 9.65 -6.84
C PHE A 351 -15.28 8.85 -7.82
N SER A 352 -15.74 7.70 -8.24
CA SER A 352 -15.03 6.86 -9.20
C SER A 352 -15.98 6.26 -10.23
N GLY A 353 -15.49 6.06 -11.44
CA GLY A 353 -16.21 5.38 -12.52
C GLY A 353 -15.26 4.57 -13.38
N ARG A 354 -15.69 3.42 -13.84
CA ARG A 354 -14.92 2.52 -14.71
C ARG A 354 -15.76 2.03 -15.86
N LEU A 355 -15.12 1.85 -17.02
CA LEU A 355 -15.70 1.21 -18.18
C LEU A 355 -14.66 0.31 -18.84
N ASN A 356 -14.91 -0.99 -18.84
CA ASN A 356 -14.11 -1.99 -19.52
C ASN A 356 -14.95 -2.68 -20.60
N LEU A 357 -14.45 -2.69 -21.82
CA LEU A 357 -15.09 -3.29 -22.99
C LEU A 357 -14.10 -4.23 -23.66
N ASP A 358 -14.54 -5.42 -24.05
CA ASP A 358 -13.81 -6.31 -24.92
C ASP A 358 -14.77 -6.85 -26.00
N SER A 359 -14.31 -6.85 -27.26
CA SER A 359 -15.10 -7.31 -28.38
C SER A 359 -14.25 -8.10 -29.35
N LYS A 360 -14.69 -9.31 -29.68
CA LYS A 360 -14.00 -10.19 -30.64
C LYS A 360 -14.79 -10.22 -31.94
N PHE A 361 -14.17 -9.78 -33.02
CA PHE A 361 -14.73 -9.86 -34.36
C PHE A 361 -13.77 -10.63 -35.27
N LYS A 362 -14.12 -11.86 -35.60
CA LYS A 362 -13.29 -12.80 -36.40
C LYS A 362 -11.90 -12.97 -35.77
N ARG A 363 -10.87 -12.39 -36.40
CA ARG A 363 -9.45 -12.45 -35.99
C ARG A 363 -9.04 -11.22 -35.13
N PHE A 364 -9.92 -10.24 -35.02
CA PHE A 364 -9.64 -9.00 -34.30
C PHE A 364 -10.28 -9.02 -32.91
N THR A 365 -9.52 -8.67 -31.90
CA THR A 365 -10.01 -8.39 -30.55
C THR A 365 -9.71 -6.94 -30.23
N PHE A 366 -10.76 -6.16 -29.96
CA PHE A 366 -10.68 -4.78 -29.52
C PHE A 366 -10.98 -4.73 -28.03
N GLY A 367 -10.19 -4.00 -27.29
CA GLY A 367 -10.45 -3.76 -25.89
C GLY A 367 -10.26 -2.30 -25.54
N PHE A 368 -10.99 -1.86 -24.52
CA PHE A 368 -10.90 -0.53 -23.96
C PHE A 368 -11.11 -0.61 -22.45
N ASN A 369 -10.05 -0.38 -21.68
CA ASN A 369 -10.13 -0.25 -20.23
C ASN A 369 -9.97 1.22 -19.86
N SER A 370 -10.89 1.75 -19.06
CA SER A 370 -10.84 3.15 -18.63
C SER A 370 -11.35 3.32 -17.22
N SER A 371 -10.75 4.24 -16.49
CA SER A 371 -11.26 4.70 -15.19
C SER A 371 -11.06 6.19 -15.02
N TYR A 372 -11.96 6.80 -14.29
CA TYR A 372 -11.89 8.16 -13.80
C TYR A 372 -12.15 8.18 -12.31
N SER A 373 -11.34 8.91 -11.57
CA SER A 373 -11.55 9.15 -10.15
C SER A 373 -11.29 10.61 -9.82
N TYR A 374 -12.15 11.16 -8.97
CA TYR A 374 -12.01 12.50 -8.41
C TYR A 374 -12.12 12.41 -6.89
N ALA A 375 -11.17 12.97 -6.18
CA ALA A 375 -11.16 12.97 -4.72
C ALA A 375 -10.90 14.36 -4.17
N ILE A 376 -11.53 14.65 -3.04
CA ILE A 376 -11.27 15.81 -2.19
C ILE A 376 -10.82 15.26 -0.84
N GLN A 377 -9.70 15.73 -0.36
CA GLN A 377 -9.20 15.40 0.97
C GLN A 377 -8.96 16.68 1.75
N ASN A 378 -9.50 16.74 2.95
CA ASN A 378 -9.11 17.71 3.95
C ASN A 378 -8.17 17.03 4.95
N GLY A 379 -7.20 17.76 5.46
CA GLY A 379 -6.26 17.19 6.41
C GLY A 379 -5.35 18.27 6.99
N PHE A 380 -4.26 17.84 7.54
CA PHE A 380 -3.24 18.70 8.12
C PHE A 380 -1.87 18.13 7.78
N SER A 381 -0.86 18.97 7.75
CA SER A 381 0.51 18.56 7.54
C SER A 381 0.91 17.52 8.60
N GLN A 382 1.35 16.34 8.17
CA GLN A 382 1.92 15.38 9.10
C GLN A 382 3.31 15.84 9.49
N ALA A 383 3.48 16.04 10.77
CA ALA A 383 4.77 16.43 11.29
C ALA A 383 5.78 15.27 11.18
N THR A 384 6.65 15.33 10.21
CA THR A 384 7.90 14.57 10.26
C THR A 384 8.94 15.25 11.14
N SER A 385 8.71 16.51 11.53
CA SER A 385 9.69 17.34 12.25
C SER A 385 9.07 18.42 13.13
N GLY A 386 7.92 18.15 13.75
CA GLY A 386 7.38 19.07 14.79
C GLY A 386 6.48 20.19 14.26
N SER A 387 5.79 20.00 13.16
CA SER A 387 4.76 20.94 12.72
C SER A 387 3.58 20.96 13.70
N MET A 388 3.25 22.13 14.21
CA MET A 388 2.12 22.39 15.11
C MET A 388 0.77 22.45 14.38
N SER A 389 0.71 22.13 13.09
CA SER A 389 -0.52 22.19 12.28
C SER A 389 -1.48 21.03 12.52
N SER A 390 -1.06 19.98 13.20
CA SER A 390 -1.93 18.88 13.59
C SER A 390 -2.62 19.15 14.91
N ALA A 391 -3.95 19.05 14.95
CA ALA A 391 -4.71 19.24 16.18
C ALA A 391 -4.28 18.30 17.32
N THR A 392 -3.92 17.05 16.98
CA THR A 392 -3.43 16.08 17.98
C THR A 392 -2.04 16.43 18.49
N VAL A 393 -1.15 16.90 17.62
CA VAL A 393 0.17 17.40 18.03
C VAL A 393 0.02 18.61 18.94
N ALA A 394 -0.81 19.56 18.54
CA ALA A 394 -1.09 20.76 19.29
C ALA A 394 -1.67 20.46 20.67
N ALA A 395 -2.65 19.56 20.72
CA ALA A 395 -3.30 19.14 21.96
C ALA A 395 -2.30 18.60 23.00
N VAL A 396 -1.28 17.86 22.53
CA VAL A 396 -0.32 17.19 23.41
C VAL A 396 0.95 18.01 23.65
N SER A 397 1.41 18.74 22.63
CA SER A 397 2.69 19.45 22.68
C SER A 397 2.61 20.92 23.08
N SER A 398 1.41 21.52 23.09
CA SER A 398 1.23 22.96 23.31
C SER A 398 0.21 23.30 24.37
N MET A 399 -0.69 22.37 24.69
CA MET A 399 -1.74 22.57 25.71
C MET A 399 -1.40 21.83 26.98
N SER A 400 -1.86 22.43 28.10
CA SER A 400 -1.84 21.80 29.41
C SER A 400 -3.26 21.36 29.80
N PRO A 401 -3.44 20.34 30.63
CA PRO A 401 -4.76 19.96 31.12
C PRO A 401 -5.41 21.04 32.03
N MET A 402 -4.70 22.09 32.40
CA MET A 402 -5.24 23.27 33.05
C MET A 402 -5.79 24.32 32.08
N ASP A 403 -5.41 24.26 30.81
CA ASP A 403 -5.81 25.24 29.80
C ASP A 403 -7.25 25.01 29.33
N PRO A 404 -8.16 26.01 29.42
CA PRO A 404 -9.55 25.83 29.00
C PRO A 404 -9.70 25.79 27.48
N PHE A 405 -10.73 25.06 26.96
CA PHE A 405 -11.04 25.02 25.53
C PHE A 405 -11.54 26.35 24.99
N TYR A 406 -12.36 27.07 25.82
CA TYR A 406 -13.04 28.31 25.47
C TYR A 406 -12.91 29.30 26.61
N ASN A 407 -12.94 30.58 26.29
CA ASN A 407 -13.10 31.68 27.21
C ASN A 407 -14.54 31.72 27.75
N GLU A 408 -14.79 32.54 28.78
CA GLU A 408 -16.13 32.72 29.40
C GLU A 408 -17.18 33.24 28.39
N ASP A 409 -16.76 33.99 27.39
CA ASP A 409 -17.62 34.51 26.30
C ASP A 409 -17.91 33.50 25.20
N GLY A 410 -17.37 32.26 25.30
CA GLY A 410 -17.55 31.21 24.34
C GLY A 410 -16.59 31.30 23.14
N SER A 411 -15.68 32.25 23.07
CA SER A 411 -14.61 32.30 22.08
C SER A 411 -13.54 31.25 22.39
N TYR A 412 -12.76 30.87 21.42
CA TYR A 412 -11.63 29.95 21.64
C TYR A 412 -10.61 30.57 22.60
N ALA A 413 -10.23 29.85 23.63
CA ALA A 413 -9.13 30.26 24.47
C ALA A 413 -7.83 30.30 23.67
N ASN A 414 -7.15 31.43 23.63
CA ASN A 414 -5.91 31.59 22.88
C ASN A 414 -4.72 31.47 23.85
N ILE A 415 -4.29 30.24 24.07
CA ILE A 415 -3.19 29.91 24.98
C ILE A 415 -1.89 29.92 24.19
N ASN A 416 -0.95 30.77 24.57
CA ASN A 416 0.34 30.89 23.86
C ASN A 416 0.21 31.07 22.34
N ARG A 417 -0.82 31.76 21.91
CA ARG A 417 -1.18 31.97 20.48
C ARG A 417 -1.61 30.70 19.77
N TYR A 418 -2.17 29.75 20.48
CA TYR A 418 -2.57 28.46 19.94
C TYR A 418 -3.91 28.01 20.51
N ASN A 419 -4.71 27.34 19.67
CA ASN A 419 -5.85 26.55 20.13
C ASN A 419 -6.12 25.43 19.11
N PRO A 420 -5.96 24.16 19.46
CA PRO A 420 -6.15 23.04 18.56
C PRO A 420 -7.53 22.94 17.91
N LEU A 421 -8.58 23.40 18.60
CA LEU A 421 -9.94 23.42 18.05
C LEU A 421 -10.11 24.53 17.02
N ALA A 422 -9.56 25.71 17.34
CA ALA A 422 -9.61 26.86 16.46
C ALA A 422 -8.80 26.65 15.16
N LEU A 423 -7.75 25.85 15.21
CA LEU A 423 -6.97 25.49 14.01
C LEU A 423 -7.85 24.91 12.89
N HIS A 424 -8.85 24.10 13.24
CA HIS A 424 -9.73 23.43 12.29
C HIS A 424 -11.12 24.07 12.18
N ASP A 425 -11.29 25.26 12.75
CA ASP A 425 -12.48 26.07 12.49
C ASP A 425 -12.59 26.39 11.00
N SER A 426 -13.76 26.11 10.41
CA SER A 426 -13.97 26.26 8.97
C SER A 426 -13.85 27.69 8.46
N THR A 427 -13.96 28.67 9.35
CA THR A 427 -13.94 30.11 9.01
C THR A 427 -12.63 30.81 9.38
N LYS A 428 -12.01 30.46 10.52
CA LYS A 428 -10.87 31.20 11.08
C LYS A 428 -9.59 30.38 11.17
N GLY A 429 -9.73 29.06 11.16
CA GLY A 429 -8.62 28.14 11.35
C GLY A 429 -7.79 27.93 10.08
N GLU A 430 -6.98 26.90 10.09
CA GLU A 430 -6.22 26.44 8.95
C GLU A 430 -7.11 25.80 7.91
N LEU A 431 -6.65 25.80 6.69
CA LEU A 431 -7.19 25.00 5.60
C LEU A 431 -6.04 24.24 4.95
N ASN A 432 -6.22 22.94 4.82
CA ASN A 432 -5.32 22.12 4.00
C ASN A 432 -6.20 21.15 3.21
N ARG A 433 -6.40 21.48 1.93
CA ARG A 433 -7.30 20.75 1.03
C ARG A 433 -6.59 20.33 -0.23
N THR A 434 -6.72 19.06 -0.53
CA THR A 434 -6.19 18.44 -1.75
C THR A 434 -7.36 18.03 -2.65
N TRP A 435 -7.31 18.42 -3.91
CA TRP A 435 -8.14 17.87 -4.98
C TRP A 435 -7.26 17.03 -5.87
N ASN A 436 -7.70 15.83 -6.19
CA ASN A 436 -6.97 14.92 -7.07
C ASN A 436 -7.91 14.33 -8.13
N GLN A 437 -7.47 14.36 -9.38
CA GLN A 437 -8.16 13.72 -10.51
C GLN A 437 -7.21 12.72 -11.15
N THR A 438 -7.69 11.50 -11.34
CA THR A 438 -6.92 10.45 -12.02
C THR A 438 -7.73 9.90 -13.19
N VAL A 439 -7.13 9.87 -14.36
CA VAL A 439 -7.68 9.28 -15.58
C VAL A 439 -6.76 8.17 -16.05
N ASN A 440 -7.27 6.97 -16.22
CA ASN A 440 -6.58 5.86 -16.86
C ASN A 440 -7.32 5.45 -18.14
N LEU A 441 -6.60 5.36 -19.25
CA LEU A 441 -7.12 4.93 -20.54
C LEU A 441 -6.17 3.88 -21.13
N ASN A 442 -6.70 2.74 -21.54
CA ASN A 442 -5.91 1.66 -22.14
C ASN A 442 -6.68 0.96 -23.29
N PRO A 443 -6.84 1.59 -24.46
CA PRO A 443 -7.29 0.91 -25.64
C PRO A 443 -6.25 -0.09 -26.15
N TYR A 444 -6.70 -1.23 -26.67
CA TYR A 444 -5.85 -2.19 -27.34
C TYR A 444 -6.52 -2.85 -28.53
N LEU A 445 -5.71 -3.28 -29.47
CA LEU A 445 -6.08 -4.09 -30.62
C LEU A 445 -5.19 -5.33 -30.66
N GLN A 446 -5.80 -6.50 -30.76
CA GLN A 446 -5.12 -7.75 -31.01
C GLN A 446 -5.62 -8.39 -32.30
N VAL A 447 -4.70 -8.93 -33.10
CA VAL A 447 -4.98 -9.67 -34.32
C VAL A 447 -4.47 -11.08 -34.16
N ASP A 448 -5.33 -12.08 -34.34
CA ASP A 448 -5.02 -13.50 -34.32
C ASP A 448 -4.80 -13.99 -35.75
N PHE A 449 -3.59 -14.44 -36.05
CA PHE A 449 -3.23 -14.97 -37.37
C PHE A 449 -3.50 -16.46 -37.52
N GLY A 450 -3.94 -17.13 -36.46
CA GLY A 450 -4.11 -18.57 -36.39
C GLY A 450 -2.83 -19.32 -35.99
N LYS A 451 -2.96 -20.61 -35.65
CA LYS A 451 -1.87 -21.46 -35.15
C LYS A 451 -1.09 -20.87 -33.95
N GLY A 452 -1.81 -20.15 -33.12
CA GLY A 452 -1.24 -19.54 -31.89
C GLY A 452 -0.46 -18.24 -32.12
N ILE A 453 -0.37 -17.70 -33.34
CA ILE A 453 0.33 -16.45 -33.64
C ILE A 453 -0.63 -15.28 -33.49
N TYR A 454 -0.25 -14.27 -32.69
CA TYR A 454 -1.00 -13.03 -32.53
C TYR A 454 -0.10 -11.80 -32.47
N ALA A 455 -0.62 -10.66 -32.87
CA ALA A 455 -0.01 -9.35 -32.63
C ALA A 455 -0.96 -8.50 -31.83
N LYS A 456 -0.43 -7.78 -30.84
CA LYS A 456 -1.21 -6.86 -30.01
C LYS A 456 -0.51 -5.51 -29.92
N THR A 457 -1.28 -4.44 -30.07
CA THR A 457 -0.86 -3.07 -29.77
C THR A 457 -1.76 -2.46 -28.70
N SER A 458 -1.18 -1.77 -27.74
CA SER A 458 -1.92 -1.05 -26.68
C SER A 458 -1.33 0.32 -26.45
N LEU A 459 -2.21 1.31 -26.22
CA LEU A 459 -1.82 2.68 -25.90
C LEU A 459 -2.37 3.03 -24.51
N GLY A 460 -1.51 3.08 -23.53
CA GLY A 460 -1.84 3.47 -22.16
C GLY A 460 -1.65 4.95 -21.94
N ALA A 461 -2.59 5.60 -21.24
CA ALA A 461 -2.45 6.95 -20.72
C ALA A 461 -2.89 7.00 -19.27
N ASN A 462 -1.99 7.38 -18.37
CA ASN A 462 -2.28 7.67 -16.96
C ASN A 462 -2.03 9.17 -16.73
N ILE A 463 -3.07 9.88 -16.31
CA ILE A 463 -3.04 11.32 -16.06
C ILE A 463 -3.47 11.53 -14.61
N ASN A 464 -2.61 12.10 -13.81
CA ASN A 464 -2.89 12.52 -12.45
C ASN A 464 -2.73 14.04 -12.37
N ASP A 465 -3.79 14.74 -11.95
CA ASP A 465 -3.86 16.19 -11.80
C ASP A 465 -4.24 16.48 -10.35
N MET A 466 -3.31 17.05 -9.61
CA MET A 466 -3.46 17.31 -8.17
C MET A 466 -3.26 18.79 -7.88
N ARG A 467 -4.17 19.30 -7.08
CA ARG A 467 -4.10 20.67 -6.56
C ARG A 467 -4.18 20.62 -5.05
N ILE A 468 -3.26 21.31 -4.37
CA ILE A 468 -3.26 21.47 -2.92
C ILE A 468 -3.37 22.96 -2.61
N TYR A 469 -4.25 23.29 -1.69
CA TYR A 469 -4.33 24.61 -1.11
C TYR A 469 -4.12 24.53 0.40
N GLN A 470 -3.19 25.33 0.90
CA GLN A 470 -2.87 25.42 2.32
C GLN A 470 -2.98 26.87 2.79
N TYR A 471 -3.57 27.04 3.97
CA TYR A 471 -3.62 28.33 4.64
C TYR A 471 -3.26 28.14 6.11
N TRP A 472 -2.28 28.87 6.61
CA TRP A 472 -1.93 28.93 8.01
C TRP A 472 -2.52 30.19 8.63
N SER A 473 -3.30 30.01 9.70
CA SER A 473 -4.08 31.05 10.32
C SER A 473 -3.21 32.14 10.91
N ALA A 474 -3.56 33.38 10.63
CA ALA A 474 -2.95 34.58 11.25
C ALA A 474 -3.25 34.69 12.76
N ILE A 475 -4.22 33.95 13.29
CA ILE A 475 -4.73 34.14 14.65
C ILE A 475 -4.34 32.96 15.55
N TYR A 476 -4.45 31.74 15.04
CA TYR A 476 -4.35 30.51 15.83
C TYR A 476 -3.16 29.62 15.51
N ASN A 477 -2.29 30.04 14.57
CA ASN A 477 -1.07 29.31 14.24
C ASN A 477 0.15 30.23 14.37
N PRO A 478 1.14 29.92 15.22
CA PRO A 478 2.31 30.75 15.41
C PRO A 478 3.08 31.06 14.11
N GLN A 479 3.16 30.11 13.18
CA GLN A 479 3.80 30.32 11.90
C GLN A 479 2.99 31.26 11.02
N GLY A 480 1.68 31.07 10.92
CA GLY A 480 0.80 31.95 10.16
C GLY A 480 0.76 33.37 10.72
N MET A 481 0.84 33.52 12.06
CA MET A 481 0.91 34.84 12.71
C MET A 481 2.14 35.66 12.30
N ASN A 482 3.30 35.02 12.12
CA ASN A 482 4.52 35.70 11.70
C ASN A 482 4.39 36.33 10.30
N TYR A 483 3.42 35.86 9.51
CA TYR A 483 3.15 36.30 8.15
C TYR A 483 1.81 37.04 8.00
N ASN A 484 1.11 37.31 9.10
CA ASN A 484 -0.28 37.80 9.08
C ASN A 484 -1.18 36.96 8.16
N GLY A 485 -1.09 35.64 8.33
CA GLY A 485 -1.66 34.63 7.44
C GLY A 485 -0.72 34.26 6.29
N LEU A 486 -0.57 32.98 6.02
CA LEU A 486 0.23 32.47 4.92
C LEU A 486 -0.61 31.47 4.09
N GLY A 487 -0.88 31.82 2.86
CA GLY A 487 -1.57 30.97 1.90
C GLY A 487 -0.59 30.41 0.87
N GLN A 488 -0.71 29.11 0.55
CA GLN A 488 0.11 28.43 -0.44
C GLN A 488 -0.77 27.58 -1.35
N GLN A 489 -0.48 27.60 -2.64
CA GLN A 489 -1.11 26.71 -3.60
C GLN A 489 -0.05 25.95 -4.39
N PHE A 490 -0.25 24.65 -4.48
CA PHE A 490 0.56 23.73 -5.27
C PHE A 490 -0.34 23.08 -6.33
N ASN A 491 0.09 23.10 -7.58
CA ASN A 491 -0.56 22.35 -8.64
C ASN A 491 0.47 21.41 -9.26
N SER A 492 0.10 20.16 -9.46
CA SER A 492 0.96 19.21 -10.16
C SER A 492 0.17 18.38 -11.14
N LYS A 493 0.72 18.18 -12.33
CA LYS A 493 0.14 17.32 -13.35
C LYS A 493 1.17 16.33 -13.83
N ASN A 494 0.93 15.07 -13.56
CA ASN A 494 1.75 13.97 -14.01
C ASN A 494 1.04 13.20 -15.13
N THR A 495 1.68 13.05 -16.28
CA THR A 495 1.13 12.34 -17.43
C THR A 495 2.12 11.28 -17.91
N VAL A 496 1.69 10.04 -17.90
CA VAL A 496 2.45 8.89 -18.42
C VAL A 496 1.72 8.33 -19.64
N ILE A 497 2.39 8.31 -20.78
CA ILE A 497 1.89 7.70 -22.00
C ILE A 497 2.80 6.51 -22.32
N THR A 498 2.22 5.33 -22.47
CA THR A 498 2.93 4.09 -22.78
C THR A 498 2.34 3.44 -24.03
N TRP A 499 3.15 3.20 -25.03
CA TRP A 499 2.77 2.48 -26.23
C TRP A 499 3.53 1.16 -26.30
N THR A 500 2.78 0.06 -26.28
CA THR A 500 3.33 -1.30 -26.22
C THR A 500 2.86 -2.09 -27.44
N ASN A 501 3.79 -2.74 -28.14
CA ASN A 501 3.54 -3.64 -29.25
C ASN A 501 4.13 -5.01 -28.95
N THR A 502 3.35 -6.07 -29.11
CA THR A 502 3.81 -7.44 -28.90
C THR A 502 3.44 -8.33 -30.06
N LEU A 503 4.34 -9.26 -30.41
CA LEU A 503 4.10 -10.36 -31.34
C LEU A 503 4.33 -11.66 -30.57
N GLY A 504 3.28 -12.45 -30.41
CA GLY A 504 3.32 -13.69 -29.65
C GLY A 504 3.02 -14.92 -30.50
N TRP A 505 3.58 -16.01 -30.05
CA TRP A 505 3.29 -17.34 -30.58
C TRP A 505 3.21 -18.35 -29.46
N ASN A 506 2.02 -18.96 -29.27
CA ASN A 506 1.76 -20.00 -28.27
C ASN A 506 1.24 -21.22 -29.02
N TYR A 507 1.93 -22.33 -28.87
CA TYR A 507 1.56 -23.55 -29.60
C TYR A 507 1.93 -24.81 -28.82
N THR A 508 1.01 -25.77 -28.77
CA THR A 508 1.24 -27.08 -28.16
C THR A 508 1.42 -28.15 -29.25
N PHE A 509 2.59 -28.81 -29.26
CA PHE A 509 2.91 -29.92 -30.19
C PHE A 509 2.68 -31.25 -29.46
N ASP A 510 2.10 -32.21 -30.17
CA ASP A 510 1.92 -33.59 -29.71
C ASP A 510 1.32 -33.72 -28.29
N GLU A 511 0.50 -32.73 -27.88
CA GLU A 511 -0.10 -32.63 -26.55
C GLU A 511 0.90 -32.60 -25.35
N LYS A 512 2.21 -32.58 -25.65
CA LYS A 512 3.28 -32.68 -24.65
C LYS A 512 4.24 -31.50 -24.63
N HIS A 513 4.43 -30.84 -25.77
CA HIS A 513 5.38 -29.76 -25.91
C HIS A 513 4.62 -28.44 -26.00
N ASP A 514 4.57 -27.69 -24.94
CA ASP A 514 3.96 -26.35 -24.90
C ASP A 514 5.06 -25.28 -25.03
N VAL A 515 4.96 -24.46 -26.07
CA VAL A 515 5.95 -23.42 -26.41
C VAL A 515 5.25 -22.08 -26.48
N GLY A 516 5.75 -21.10 -25.78
CA GLY A 516 5.35 -19.73 -25.95
C GLY A 516 6.55 -18.81 -26.15
N ILE A 517 6.45 -17.93 -27.13
CA ILE A 517 7.46 -16.90 -27.42
C ILE A 517 6.75 -15.57 -27.64
N MET A 518 7.23 -14.52 -27.03
CA MET A 518 6.73 -13.18 -27.22
C MET A 518 7.89 -12.21 -27.46
N LEU A 519 7.79 -11.46 -28.52
CA LEU A 519 8.65 -10.31 -28.82
C LEU A 519 7.86 -9.04 -28.53
N GLY A 520 8.49 -8.07 -27.92
CA GLY A 520 7.84 -6.82 -27.59
C GLY A 520 8.72 -5.59 -27.78
N GLN A 521 8.03 -4.48 -27.99
CA GLN A 521 8.59 -3.14 -28.04
C GLN A 521 7.69 -2.23 -27.24
N GLU A 522 8.29 -1.38 -26.39
CA GLU A 522 7.55 -0.41 -25.56
C GLU A 522 8.21 0.95 -25.62
N MET A 523 7.42 1.98 -25.72
CA MET A 523 7.84 3.38 -25.60
C MET A 523 7.02 4.05 -24.51
N GLN A 524 7.69 4.73 -23.58
CA GLN A 524 7.03 5.50 -22.53
C GLN A 524 7.53 6.93 -22.52
N ARG A 525 6.62 7.87 -22.32
CA ARG A 525 6.92 9.28 -22.05
C ARG A 525 6.25 9.67 -20.75
N LYS A 526 7.03 10.18 -19.80
CA LYS A 526 6.57 10.80 -18.57
C LYS A 526 6.71 12.31 -18.71
N MET A 527 5.68 13.05 -18.31
CA MET A 527 5.66 14.51 -18.33
C MET A 527 5.14 14.99 -16.97
N TYR A 528 5.86 15.89 -16.36
CA TYR A 528 5.54 16.48 -15.07
C TYR A 528 5.52 17.99 -15.16
N HIS A 529 4.43 18.60 -14.71
CA HIS A 529 4.28 20.04 -14.60
C HIS A 529 4.00 20.37 -13.14
N TYR A 530 4.65 21.40 -12.64
CA TYR A 530 4.51 21.88 -11.29
C TYR A 530 4.47 23.39 -11.26
N ASP A 531 3.56 23.95 -10.47
CA ASP A 531 3.53 25.34 -10.11
C ASP A 531 3.16 25.53 -8.65
N TYR A 532 3.79 26.50 -8.05
CA TYR A 532 3.66 26.88 -6.65
C TYR A 532 3.54 28.39 -6.52
N TYR A 533 2.63 28.81 -5.65
CA TYR A 533 2.42 30.22 -5.29
C TYR A 533 2.23 30.34 -3.78
N ALA A 534 2.91 31.31 -3.16
CA ALA A 534 2.75 31.62 -1.75
C ALA A 534 2.57 33.12 -1.55
N LYS A 535 1.60 33.48 -0.72
CA LYS A 535 1.34 34.87 -0.35
C LYS A 535 0.99 34.99 1.13
N SER A 536 1.27 36.16 1.67
CA SER A 536 0.99 36.55 3.07
C SER A 536 0.33 37.91 3.16
N ASP A 537 0.08 38.39 4.39
CA ASP A 537 -0.62 39.64 4.68
C ASP A 537 -2.07 39.66 4.17
N PHE A 538 -2.89 38.81 4.79
CA PHE A 538 -4.32 38.73 4.51
C PHE A 538 -5.07 39.82 5.29
N PRO A 539 -5.76 40.75 4.62
CA PRO A 539 -6.35 41.93 5.28
C PRO A 539 -7.53 41.59 6.19
N PHE A 540 -8.16 40.44 6.03
CA PHE A 540 -9.35 39.99 6.75
C PHE A 540 -9.21 38.55 7.23
N ALA A 541 -8.04 38.20 7.75
CA ALA A 541 -7.72 36.84 8.18
C ALA A 541 -8.65 36.29 9.26
N ASP A 542 -9.25 37.17 10.08
CA ASP A 542 -10.24 36.86 11.13
C ASP A 542 -11.65 36.55 10.58
N ASN A 543 -11.93 36.90 9.33
CA ASN A 543 -13.22 36.68 8.66
C ASN A 543 -13.25 35.45 7.76
N GLY A 544 -12.16 34.66 7.72
CA GLY A 544 -12.04 33.48 6.87
C GLY A 544 -11.76 33.80 5.39
N MET A 545 -11.39 35.05 5.07
CA MET A 545 -10.95 35.42 3.72
C MET A 545 -9.54 34.88 3.48
N ARG A 546 -9.46 33.80 2.72
CA ARG A 546 -8.24 33.01 2.49
C ARG A 546 -7.86 32.95 1.01
N ASP A 547 -8.46 33.79 0.18
CA ASP A 547 -8.14 33.83 -1.26
C ASP A 547 -6.80 34.49 -1.47
N LEU A 548 -5.88 33.82 -2.16
CA LEU A 548 -4.53 34.34 -2.47
C LEU A 548 -4.56 35.65 -3.23
N SER A 549 -5.64 35.97 -3.94
CA SER A 549 -5.78 37.24 -4.64
C SER A 549 -5.90 38.43 -3.69
N THR A 550 -6.35 38.22 -2.44
CA THR A 550 -6.52 39.26 -1.44
C THR A 550 -5.27 39.53 -0.62
N ALA A 551 -4.30 38.61 -0.65
CA ALA A 551 -3.06 38.71 0.11
C ALA A 551 -2.11 39.77 -0.50
N GLY A 552 -1.50 40.60 0.37
CA GLY A 552 -0.71 41.77 0.02
C GLY A 552 0.72 41.47 -0.42
N THR A 553 1.35 40.43 0.14
CA THR A 553 2.79 40.18 0.00
C THR A 553 3.06 38.83 -0.65
N GLU A 554 3.83 38.80 -1.74
CA GLU A 554 4.31 37.56 -2.34
C GLU A 554 5.44 36.98 -1.49
N GLN A 555 5.34 35.69 -1.18
CA GLN A 555 6.32 34.93 -0.40
C GLN A 555 7.14 33.98 -1.28
N GLY A 556 6.63 33.62 -2.46
CA GLY A 556 7.34 32.81 -3.43
C GLY A 556 6.46 32.34 -4.57
N SER A 557 7.11 32.08 -5.68
CA SER A 557 6.51 31.44 -6.86
C SER A 557 7.53 30.54 -7.51
N GLU A 558 7.08 29.39 -7.97
CA GLU A 558 7.91 28.40 -8.66
C GLU A 558 7.13 27.77 -9.81
N TYR A 559 7.79 27.54 -10.91
CA TYR A 559 7.25 26.83 -12.05
C TYR A 559 8.34 26.00 -12.72
N TYR A 560 8.06 24.72 -12.94
CA TYR A 560 8.94 23.90 -13.77
C TYR A 560 8.19 22.80 -14.51
N LYS A 561 8.82 22.33 -15.56
CA LYS A 561 8.37 21.26 -16.41
C LYS A 561 9.50 20.26 -16.62
N GLN A 562 9.20 18.99 -16.42
CA GLN A 562 10.16 17.90 -16.61
C GLN A 562 9.60 16.84 -17.54
N GLU A 563 10.49 16.18 -18.27
CA GLU A 563 10.16 15.08 -19.17
C GLU A 563 11.20 13.96 -19.06
N ALA A 564 10.72 12.72 -19.04
CA ALA A 564 11.56 11.54 -19.14
C ALA A 564 10.98 10.58 -20.17
N THR A 565 11.86 9.86 -20.88
CA THR A 565 11.47 8.88 -21.89
C THR A 565 12.19 7.56 -21.67
N LEU A 566 11.48 6.45 -21.98
CA LEU A 566 11.99 5.10 -21.92
C LEU A 566 11.67 4.40 -23.25
N SER A 567 12.64 3.73 -23.83
CA SER A 567 12.48 2.87 -25.03
C SER A 567 12.97 1.48 -24.71
N SER A 568 12.18 0.47 -24.97
CA SER A 568 12.41 -0.90 -24.53
C SER A 568 12.14 -1.90 -25.63
N TYR A 569 13.00 -2.94 -25.70
CA TYR A 569 12.82 -4.12 -26.54
C TYR A 569 12.94 -5.36 -25.67
N PHE A 570 12.02 -6.30 -25.81
CA PHE A 570 12.00 -7.47 -24.94
C PHE A 570 11.59 -8.76 -25.67
N LEU A 571 12.09 -9.85 -25.13
CA LEU A 571 11.78 -11.22 -25.50
C LEU A 571 11.39 -11.99 -24.24
N ASP A 572 10.31 -12.72 -24.32
CA ASP A 572 9.91 -13.71 -23.30
C ASP A 572 9.69 -15.04 -23.99
N ALA A 573 10.19 -16.11 -23.41
CA ALA A 573 10.03 -17.45 -23.94
C ALA A 573 9.81 -18.45 -22.80
N HIS A 574 8.87 -19.36 -22.98
CA HIS A 574 8.64 -20.48 -22.08
C HIS A 574 8.44 -21.78 -22.86
N TYR A 575 8.87 -22.87 -22.24
CA TYR A 575 8.71 -24.21 -22.75
C TYR A 575 8.31 -25.16 -21.63
N ALA A 576 7.27 -25.94 -21.86
CA ALA A 576 6.87 -27.01 -20.97
C ALA A 576 6.86 -28.35 -21.69
N TYR A 577 7.34 -29.40 -21.03
CA TYR A 577 7.32 -30.77 -21.51
C TYR A 577 6.48 -31.68 -20.62
N ASP A 578 5.46 -32.29 -21.20
CA ASP A 578 4.57 -33.28 -20.59
C ASP A 578 3.94 -32.78 -19.25
N ASP A 579 3.73 -31.45 -19.13
CA ASP A 579 3.26 -30.77 -17.93
C ASP A 579 4.10 -31.10 -16.66
N LYS A 580 5.38 -31.41 -16.82
CA LYS A 580 6.34 -31.83 -15.78
C LYS A 580 7.55 -30.91 -15.67
N TYR A 581 8.17 -30.58 -16.78
CA TYR A 581 9.39 -29.79 -16.85
C TYR A 581 9.11 -28.49 -17.55
N TYR A 582 9.42 -27.40 -16.85
CA TYR A 582 9.17 -26.04 -17.35
C TYR A 582 10.46 -25.26 -17.32
N ILE A 583 10.72 -24.53 -18.37
CA ILE A 583 11.83 -23.59 -18.49
C ILE A 583 11.28 -22.29 -19.03
N SER A 584 11.66 -21.17 -18.43
CA SER A 584 11.35 -19.83 -18.92
C SER A 584 12.62 -19.00 -19.03
N GLY A 585 12.63 -18.03 -19.94
CA GLY A 585 13.69 -17.07 -20.08
C GLY A 585 13.16 -15.75 -20.61
N SER A 586 13.63 -14.65 -20.05
CA SER A 586 13.31 -13.33 -20.55
C SER A 586 14.58 -12.52 -20.77
N TYR A 587 14.53 -11.62 -21.74
CA TYR A 587 15.55 -10.64 -22.01
C TYR A 587 14.89 -9.32 -22.36
N ARG A 588 15.37 -8.23 -21.74
CA ARG A 588 14.88 -6.88 -22.01
C ARG A 588 16.06 -5.90 -22.06
N ARG A 589 16.00 -5.01 -23.04
CA ARG A 589 16.94 -3.91 -23.20
C ARG A 589 16.19 -2.61 -23.12
N ASP A 590 16.53 -1.79 -22.13
CA ASP A 590 15.90 -0.51 -21.84
C ASP A 590 16.88 0.64 -22.07
N GLY A 591 16.42 1.70 -22.73
CA GLY A 591 17.14 2.95 -22.90
C GLY A 591 16.39 4.11 -22.27
N SER A 592 16.98 4.75 -21.25
CA SER A 592 16.37 5.82 -20.47
C SER A 592 17.04 7.16 -20.69
N SER A 593 16.25 8.23 -20.78
CA SER A 593 16.75 9.60 -20.87
C SER A 593 17.32 10.16 -19.55
N VAL A 594 17.12 9.45 -18.44
CA VAL A 594 17.59 9.83 -17.10
C VAL A 594 19.12 9.74 -17.01
N PHE A 595 19.70 8.77 -17.69
CA PHE A 595 21.13 8.47 -17.64
C PHE A 595 21.95 9.18 -18.73
N GLY A 596 23.26 9.09 -18.58
CA GLY A 596 24.24 9.64 -19.51
C GLY A 596 24.09 9.08 -20.93
N MET A 597 24.62 9.80 -21.93
CA MET A 597 24.41 9.43 -23.34
C MET A 597 24.95 8.04 -23.67
N ASP A 598 26.10 7.68 -23.12
CA ASP A 598 26.79 6.42 -23.39
C ASP A 598 26.35 5.28 -22.46
N THR A 599 25.69 5.61 -21.34
CA THR A 599 25.30 4.65 -20.29
C THR A 599 23.79 4.38 -20.20
N ARG A 600 23.00 5.01 -21.06
CA ARG A 600 21.53 4.98 -21.03
C ARG A 600 20.90 3.62 -21.29
N TRP A 601 21.63 2.67 -21.92
CA TRP A 601 21.11 1.36 -22.26
C TRP A 601 21.48 0.30 -21.22
N GLY A 602 20.46 -0.25 -20.52
CA GLY A 602 20.60 -1.39 -19.63
C GLY A 602 20.10 -2.67 -20.26
N ASN A 603 20.72 -3.82 -19.88
CA ASN A 603 20.30 -5.16 -20.29
C ASN A 603 19.88 -5.96 -19.07
N PHE A 604 18.66 -6.47 -19.09
CA PHE A 604 18.07 -7.24 -18.00
C PHE A 604 17.62 -8.59 -18.54
N TRP A 605 17.76 -9.63 -17.73
CA TRP A 605 17.43 -10.98 -18.17
C TRP A 605 17.08 -11.87 -17.00
N SER A 606 16.35 -12.94 -17.27
CA SER A 606 16.08 -13.97 -16.28
C SER A 606 16.01 -15.35 -16.93
N VAL A 607 16.28 -16.36 -16.12
CA VAL A 607 16.05 -17.77 -16.43
C VAL A 607 15.36 -18.40 -15.22
N GLY A 608 14.31 -19.18 -15.50
CA GLY A 608 13.56 -19.92 -14.49
C GLY A 608 13.39 -21.37 -14.93
N ALA A 609 13.43 -22.29 -13.99
CA ALA A 609 13.12 -23.69 -14.19
C ALA A 609 12.19 -24.21 -13.10
N LYS A 610 11.24 -25.06 -13.47
CA LYS A 610 10.33 -25.75 -12.55
C LYS A 610 10.21 -27.21 -12.91
N TRP A 611 10.29 -28.07 -11.90
CA TRP A 611 10.06 -29.50 -12.04
C TRP A 611 8.88 -29.93 -11.18
N ARG A 612 7.83 -30.41 -11.83
CA ARG A 612 6.64 -30.93 -11.17
C ARG A 612 6.83 -32.41 -10.87
N LEU A 613 7.30 -32.68 -9.65
CA LEU A 613 7.58 -34.03 -9.14
C LEU A 613 6.32 -34.91 -9.11
N SER A 614 5.14 -34.30 -8.85
CA SER A 614 3.85 -35.00 -8.82
C SER A 614 3.40 -35.50 -10.20
N GLY A 615 4.02 -35.06 -11.30
CA GLY A 615 3.82 -35.59 -12.63
C GLY A 615 4.63 -36.87 -12.92
N GLU A 616 5.62 -37.20 -12.09
CA GLU A 616 6.48 -38.37 -12.27
C GLU A 616 5.83 -39.67 -11.79
N ASN A 617 6.22 -40.78 -12.40
CA ASN A 617 5.62 -42.10 -12.13
C ASN A 617 5.67 -42.52 -10.66
N PHE A 618 6.63 -41.99 -9.90
CA PHE A 618 6.78 -42.31 -8.46
C PHE A 618 5.82 -41.53 -7.55
N LEU A 619 5.17 -40.46 -8.04
CA LEU A 619 4.20 -39.63 -7.29
C LEU A 619 2.85 -39.46 -8.01
N LYS A 620 2.74 -39.80 -9.31
CA LYS A 620 1.58 -39.49 -10.15
C LYS A 620 0.23 -39.96 -9.57
N ASP A 621 0.22 -41.11 -8.91
CA ASP A 621 -0.99 -41.72 -8.37
C ASP A 621 -1.03 -41.63 -6.83
N ASN A 622 -0.28 -40.71 -6.24
CA ASN A 622 -0.25 -40.55 -4.79
C ASN A 622 -1.42 -39.69 -4.31
N GLU A 623 -2.32 -40.31 -3.55
CA GLU A 623 -3.52 -39.65 -3.01
C GLU A 623 -3.20 -38.65 -1.89
N VAL A 624 -2.04 -38.80 -1.23
CA VAL A 624 -1.63 -37.93 -0.11
C VAL A 624 -0.89 -36.70 -0.64
N VAL A 625 0.13 -36.88 -1.49
CA VAL A 625 0.87 -35.79 -2.11
C VAL A 625 0.29 -35.54 -3.49
N THR A 626 -0.62 -34.60 -3.59
CA THR A 626 -1.40 -34.35 -4.81
C THR A 626 -0.72 -33.36 -5.74
N ASN A 627 0.14 -32.48 -5.24
CA ASN A 627 1.04 -31.64 -6.04
C ASN A 627 2.37 -31.50 -5.30
N ALA A 628 3.47 -31.63 -6.05
CA ALA A 628 4.82 -31.34 -5.56
C ALA A 628 5.63 -30.76 -6.70
N ALA A 629 6.22 -29.59 -6.53
CA ALA A 629 7.06 -28.94 -7.51
C ALA A 629 8.22 -28.20 -6.85
N VAL A 630 9.36 -28.23 -7.50
CA VAL A 630 10.56 -27.44 -7.18
C VAL A 630 10.77 -26.42 -8.27
N ARG A 631 11.09 -25.19 -7.88
CA ARG A 631 11.40 -24.10 -8.81
C ARG A 631 12.68 -23.39 -8.41
N VAL A 632 13.39 -22.89 -9.42
CA VAL A 632 14.58 -22.07 -9.25
C VAL A 632 14.60 -21.00 -10.31
N SER A 633 14.95 -19.78 -9.92
CA SER A 633 15.14 -18.67 -10.84
C SER A 633 16.37 -17.84 -10.50
N TYR A 634 16.95 -17.25 -11.53
CA TYR A 634 18.03 -16.28 -11.41
C TYR A 634 17.93 -15.24 -12.53
N GLY A 635 18.23 -13.98 -12.19
CA GLY A 635 18.24 -12.95 -13.21
C GLY A 635 18.63 -11.57 -12.65
N THR A 636 18.52 -10.58 -13.52
CA THR A 636 18.86 -9.19 -13.23
C THR A 636 17.71 -8.27 -13.63
N VAL A 637 17.43 -7.30 -12.79
CA VAL A 637 16.46 -6.23 -13.02
C VAL A 637 17.09 -4.89 -12.70
N GLY A 638 16.61 -3.83 -13.33
CA GLY A 638 17.15 -2.48 -13.17
C GLY A 638 16.31 -1.59 -12.28
N ASN A 639 16.90 -0.50 -11.80
CA ASN A 639 16.23 0.63 -11.19
C ASN A 639 16.75 1.93 -11.80
N GLN A 640 15.83 2.86 -12.10
CA GLN A 640 16.13 4.19 -12.66
C GLN A 640 15.46 5.32 -11.86
N ASP A 641 14.88 4.98 -10.72
CA ASP A 641 14.03 5.88 -9.96
C ASP A 641 14.87 6.88 -9.17
N ILE A 642 15.34 7.89 -9.86
CA ILE A 642 16.08 9.06 -9.39
C ILE A 642 15.58 10.29 -10.13
N SER A 643 16.04 11.47 -9.75
CA SER A 643 15.77 12.73 -10.46
C SER A 643 15.99 12.56 -11.97
N TRP A 644 15.02 13.01 -12.79
CA TRP A 644 15.01 12.79 -14.24
C TRP A 644 16.17 13.43 -14.99
N TYR A 645 16.85 14.35 -14.34
CA TYR A 645 18.02 15.08 -14.88
C TYR A 645 19.31 14.86 -14.08
N ALA A 646 19.36 13.84 -13.21
CA ALA A 646 20.50 13.56 -12.32
C ALA A 646 21.86 13.44 -13.04
N ALA A 647 21.87 12.94 -14.28
CA ALA A 647 23.09 12.83 -15.07
C ALA A 647 23.55 14.18 -15.68
N ARG A 648 22.71 15.23 -15.63
CA ARG A 648 22.94 16.50 -16.33
C ARG A 648 23.36 17.59 -15.36
N GLY A 649 24.33 18.42 -15.78
CA GLY A 649 24.56 19.68 -15.13
C GLY A 649 23.58 20.74 -15.66
N PHE A 650 23.03 21.54 -14.78
CA PHE A 650 22.14 22.65 -15.14
C PHE A 650 22.44 23.88 -14.32
N TYR A 651 21.97 25.01 -14.82
CA TYR A 651 22.02 26.28 -14.12
C TYR A 651 20.64 26.57 -13.54
N VAL A 652 20.63 27.18 -12.36
CA VAL A 652 19.41 27.67 -11.71
C VAL A 652 19.37 29.18 -11.77
N SER A 653 18.20 29.75 -12.04
CA SER A 653 17.92 31.18 -12.04
C SER A 653 17.43 31.63 -10.65
N GLY A 654 17.11 32.92 -10.49
CA GLY A 654 16.62 33.47 -9.22
C GLY A 654 17.72 34.08 -8.34
N TYR A 655 18.96 34.03 -8.80
CA TYR A 655 20.07 34.69 -8.15
C TYR A 655 20.30 36.09 -8.76
N ASN A 656 20.70 37.04 -7.94
CA ASN A 656 20.96 38.41 -8.37
C ASN A 656 22.41 38.78 -8.09
N TYR A 657 23.05 39.39 -9.07
CA TYR A 657 24.33 40.06 -8.90
C TYR A 657 24.13 41.57 -9.16
N ASN A 658 24.34 42.38 -8.12
CA ASN A 658 24.18 43.82 -8.18
C ASN A 658 22.83 44.23 -8.82
N GLN A 659 21.73 43.66 -8.34
CA GLN A 659 20.33 43.86 -8.82
C GLN A 659 20.06 43.38 -10.25
N THR A 660 20.98 42.71 -10.89
CA THR A 660 20.79 42.11 -12.21
C THR A 660 20.50 40.61 -12.04
N PRO A 661 19.42 40.11 -12.64
CA PRO A 661 19.11 38.66 -12.60
C PRO A 661 20.25 37.83 -13.15
N GLY A 662 20.64 36.80 -12.43
CA GLY A 662 21.76 35.93 -12.76
C GLY A 662 21.37 34.44 -12.66
N MET A 663 22.30 33.59 -13.08
CA MET A 663 22.22 32.16 -13.02
C MET A 663 23.47 31.59 -12.35
N VAL A 664 23.30 30.54 -11.55
CA VAL A 664 24.43 29.83 -10.93
C VAL A 664 24.37 28.34 -11.31
N PRO A 665 25.49 27.61 -11.30
CA PRO A 665 25.45 26.14 -11.44
C PRO A 665 24.57 25.55 -10.36
N GLY A 666 23.55 24.79 -10.76
CA GLY A 666 22.60 24.17 -9.86
C GLY A 666 22.91 22.69 -9.58
N SER A 667 23.67 22.03 -10.48
CA SER A 667 24.13 20.66 -10.27
C SER A 667 25.39 20.35 -11.07
N ILE A 668 26.16 19.35 -10.62
CA ILE A 668 27.31 18.82 -11.34
C ILE A 668 26.85 17.69 -12.25
N ALA A 669 27.24 17.73 -13.54
CA ALA A 669 26.98 16.65 -14.48
C ALA A 669 27.75 15.38 -14.12
N ASN A 670 27.07 14.23 -14.18
CA ASN A 670 27.72 12.92 -14.19
C ASN A 670 27.34 12.12 -15.44
N PRO A 671 28.05 12.27 -16.56
CA PRO A 671 27.75 11.59 -17.81
C PRO A 671 27.90 10.07 -17.73
N ASN A 672 28.60 9.56 -16.69
CA ASN A 672 28.81 8.13 -16.46
C ASN A 672 27.71 7.51 -15.60
N LEU A 673 26.75 8.30 -15.13
CA LEU A 673 25.63 7.79 -14.32
C LEU A 673 24.83 6.76 -15.10
N THR A 674 24.65 5.58 -14.51
CA THR A 674 24.00 4.44 -15.15
C THR A 674 23.04 3.72 -14.21
N TRP A 675 22.50 2.62 -14.67
CA TRP A 675 21.51 1.81 -14.00
C TRP A 675 22.00 1.21 -12.67
N GLU A 676 21.15 1.25 -11.67
CA GLU A 676 21.27 0.37 -10.52
C GLU A 676 20.78 -1.03 -10.91
N VAL A 677 21.54 -2.08 -10.58
CA VAL A 677 21.26 -3.46 -11.00
C VAL A 677 21.04 -4.36 -9.80
N SER A 678 19.83 -4.92 -9.70
CA SER A 678 19.49 -5.93 -8.70
C SER A 678 19.62 -7.34 -9.29
N LYS A 679 20.48 -8.16 -8.68
CA LYS A 679 20.70 -9.58 -9.00
C LYS A 679 19.88 -10.41 -8.04
N LYS A 680 18.92 -11.17 -8.55
CA LYS A 680 17.96 -11.93 -7.75
C LYS A 680 18.11 -13.42 -7.98
N PHE A 681 18.29 -14.18 -6.90
CA PHE A 681 18.21 -15.63 -6.85
C PHE A 681 17.00 -16.03 -6.02
N ASP A 682 16.23 -16.98 -6.52
CA ASP A 682 15.08 -17.56 -5.84
C ASP A 682 15.07 -19.09 -6.00
N ALA A 683 14.76 -19.81 -4.93
CA ALA A 683 14.54 -21.23 -4.93
C ALA A 683 13.30 -21.57 -4.10
N GLY A 684 12.30 -22.16 -4.74
CA GLY A 684 11.01 -22.41 -4.13
C GLY A 684 10.57 -23.88 -4.22
N PHE A 685 9.67 -24.24 -3.33
CA PHE A 685 9.05 -25.55 -3.24
C PHE A 685 7.55 -25.40 -2.99
N ASP A 686 6.73 -25.96 -3.89
CA ASP A 686 5.28 -25.98 -3.79
C ASP A 686 4.81 -27.41 -3.47
N LEU A 687 3.99 -27.59 -2.45
CA LEU A 687 3.51 -28.88 -2.01
C LEU A 687 2.02 -28.80 -1.66
N SER A 688 1.24 -29.76 -2.19
CA SER A 688 -0.17 -29.92 -1.84
C SER A 688 -0.45 -31.31 -1.29
N PHE A 689 -1.13 -31.38 -0.14
CA PHE A 689 -1.53 -32.61 0.49
C PHE A 689 -3.04 -32.81 0.40
N ILE A 690 -3.47 -34.03 0.04
CA ILE A 690 -4.88 -34.46 0.01
C ILE A 690 -5.81 -33.45 -0.66
N GLN A 691 -5.30 -32.66 -1.60
CA GLN A 691 -5.98 -31.54 -2.29
C GLN A 691 -6.57 -30.48 -1.33
N ARG A 692 -6.12 -30.41 -0.08
CA ARG A 692 -6.69 -29.52 0.94
C ARG A 692 -5.67 -28.61 1.61
N ILE A 693 -4.41 -28.99 1.65
CA ILE A 693 -3.36 -28.21 2.30
C ILE A 693 -2.33 -27.85 1.25
N ASN A 694 -2.17 -26.57 0.97
CA ASN A 694 -1.18 -26.04 0.05
C ASN A 694 -0.09 -25.33 0.85
N LEU A 695 1.16 -25.75 0.66
CA LEU A 695 2.35 -25.16 1.26
C LEU A 695 3.23 -24.57 0.16
N THR A 696 3.75 -23.40 0.41
CA THR A 696 4.77 -22.78 -0.44
C THR A 696 5.91 -22.32 0.43
N PHE A 697 7.13 -22.61 0.01
CA PHE A 697 8.36 -22.19 0.66
C PHE A 697 9.27 -21.57 -0.37
N ASP A 698 9.87 -20.39 -0.06
CA ASP A 698 10.84 -19.69 -0.88
C ASP A 698 12.05 -19.26 -0.06
N TYR A 699 13.22 -19.48 -0.63
CA TYR A 699 14.48 -18.84 -0.25
C TYR A 699 14.87 -17.84 -1.32
N TYR A 700 15.11 -16.60 -0.93
CA TYR A 700 15.61 -15.58 -1.83
C TYR A 700 16.91 -14.94 -1.36
N ASN A 701 17.69 -14.45 -2.33
CA ASN A 701 18.89 -13.66 -2.10
C ASN A 701 19.01 -12.62 -3.22
N GLU A 702 18.78 -11.37 -2.87
CA GLU A 702 18.77 -10.24 -3.77
C GLU A 702 19.90 -9.30 -3.41
N LYS A 703 20.78 -9.00 -4.37
CA LYS A 703 21.91 -8.09 -4.21
C LYS A 703 21.82 -6.99 -5.26
N THR A 704 21.63 -5.76 -4.80
CA THR A 704 21.71 -4.57 -5.62
C THR A 704 23.15 -4.09 -5.66
N THR A 705 23.66 -3.90 -6.87
CA THR A 705 25.02 -3.36 -7.14
C THR A 705 24.89 -2.06 -7.92
N ASP A 706 25.95 -1.27 -7.89
CA ASP A 706 25.97 0.03 -8.57
C ASP A 706 24.83 0.92 -8.09
N ALA A 707 24.53 0.84 -6.78
CA ALA A 707 23.42 1.56 -6.17
C ALA A 707 23.59 3.07 -6.42
N LEU A 708 22.48 3.69 -6.82
CA LEU A 708 22.41 5.13 -7.05
C LEU A 708 22.45 5.83 -5.70
N PHE A 709 23.46 6.65 -5.50
CA PHE A 709 23.70 7.34 -4.25
C PHE A 709 24.04 8.80 -4.48
N GLU A 710 23.46 9.68 -3.67
CA GLU A 710 23.77 11.11 -3.65
C GLU A 710 24.96 11.35 -2.70
N VAL A 711 26.14 11.46 -3.27
CA VAL A 711 27.40 11.61 -2.54
C VAL A 711 27.57 13.04 -2.07
N PRO A 712 27.73 13.27 -0.76
CA PRO A 712 28.05 14.60 -0.25
C PRO A 712 29.39 15.11 -0.79
N LEU A 713 29.42 16.36 -1.14
CA LEU A 713 30.62 17.04 -1.61
C LEU A 713 31.09 18.10 -0.61
N SER A 714 32.38 18.41 -0.65
CA SER A 714 32.89 19.54 0.12
C SER A 714 32.21 20.82 -0.38
N MET A 715 31.78 21.68 0.53
CA MET A 715 31.20 22.99 0.22
C MET A 715 32.11 23.89 -0.64
N THR A 716 33.41 23.61 -0.67
CA THR A 716 34.38 24.31 -1.55
C THR A 716 34.14 24.09 -3.04
N THR A 717 33.38 23.06 -3.42
CA THR A 717 32.98 22.80 -4.81
C THR A 717 31.83 23.71 -5.27
N GLY A 718 31.16 24.40 -4.36
CA GLY A 718 29.96 25.19 -4.62
C GLY A 718 28.70 24.35 -4.81
N GLN A 719 28.78 23.03 -4.61
CA GLN A 719 27.68 22.09 -4.65
C GLN A 719 27.66 21.19 -3.40
N THR A 720 26.51 20.76 -2.99
CA THR A 720 26.33 19.92 -1.78
C THR A 720 26.50 18.44 -2.06
N SER A 721 26.18 17.99 -3.28
CA SER A 721 26.16 16.57 -3.61
C SER A 721 26.27 16.31 -5.12
N VAL A 722 26.52 15.06 -5.49
CA VAL A 722 26.48 14.55 -6.86
C VAL A 722 25.99 13.08 -6.87
N TYR A 723 25.14 12.73 -7.83
CA TYR A 723 24.71 11.34 -8.00
C TYR A 723 25.81 10.48 -8.62
N GLN A 724 26.07 9.31 -8.02
CA GLN A 724 27.03 8.32 -8.49
C GLN A 724 26.50 6.89 -8.31
N ASN A 725 27.02 5.95 -9.12
CA ASN A 725 26.73 4.52 -8.99
C ASN A 725 27.74 3.88 -8.05
N ILE A 726 27.46 3.88 -6.77
CA ILE A 726 28.37 3.43 -5.73
C ILE A 726 27.58 2.79 -4.59
N GLY A 727 28.16 1.76 -4.06
CA GLY A 727 27.55 1.03 -2.98
C GLY A 727 26.80 -0.23 -3.44
N SER A 728 26.45 -1.02 -2.48
CA SER A 728 25.61 -2.21 -2.69
C SER A 728 24.88 -2.59 -1.41
N ILE A 729 23.65 -3.10 -1.60
CA ILE A 729 22.78 -3.57 -0.53
C ILE A 729 22.32 -5.00 -0.84
N ARG A 730 22.06 -5.79 0.16
CA ARG A 730 21.59 -7.16 0.03
C ARG A 730 20.41 -7.43 0.94
N ASN A 731 19.36 -8.05 0.38
CA ASN A 731 18.27 -8.68 1.11
C ASN A 731 18.31 -10.18 0.89
N ARG A 732 18.17 -10.96 1.95
CA ARG A 732 18.01 -12.41 1.88
C ARG A 732 16.98 -12.87 2.89
N GLY A 733 16.24 -13.90 2.56
CA GLY A 733 15.20 -14.34 3.48
C GLY A 733 14.55 -15.66 3.11
N LEU A 734 13.57 -15.99 3.95
CA LEU A 734 12.73 -17.16 3.83
C LEU A 734 11.28 -16.70 3.85
N GLU A 735 10.49 -17.22 2.93
CA GLU A 735 9.04 -17.04 2.90
C GLU A 735 8.38 -18.41 3.05
N PHE A 736 7.36 -18.48 3.88
CA PHE A 736 6.54 -19.67 4.05
C PHE A 736 5.07 -19.28 4.02
N SER A 737 4.26 -20.06 3.32
CA SER A 737 2.81 -19.92 3.38
C SER A 737 2.12 -21.27 3.41
N VAL A 738 0.99 -21.30 4.11
CA VAL A 738 0.08 -22.44 4.16
C VAL A 738 -1.35 -21.96 3.96
N ASN A 739 -2.08 -22.63 3.05
CA ASN A 739 -3.51 -22.48 2.86
C ASN A 739 -4.14 -23.86 3.04
N ALA A 740 -5.12 -23.98 3.92
CA ALA A 740 -5.72 -25.24 4.27
C ALA A 740 -7.24 -25.17 4.23
N THR A 741 -7.87 -26.11 3.52
CA THR A 741 -9.28 -26.45 3.70
C THR A 741 -9.36 -27.50 4.81
N VAL A 742 -9.52 -27.00 6.06
CA VAL A 742 -9.49 -27.83 7.28
C VAL A 742 -10.64 -28.81 7.28
N MET A 743 -11.82 -28.35 6.88
CA MET A 743 -13.03 -29.18 6.79
C MET A 743 -13.93 -28.67 5.67
N GLN A 744 -14.43 -29.61 4.87
CA GLN A 744 -15.45 -29.34 3.84
C GLN A 744 -16.54 -30.39 3.94
N LYS A 745 -17.76 -29.94 4.20
CA LYS A 745 -18.99 -30.75 4.22
C LYS A 745 -20.06 -30.00 3.42
N ARG A 746 -21.16 -30.64 3.09
CA ARG A 746 -22.25 -30.10 2.28
C ARG A 746 -22.64 -28.63 2.61
N ASP A 747 -22.80 -28.32 3.89
CA ASP A 747 -23.27 -27.01 4.36
C ASP A 747 -22.25 -26.30 5.23
N PHE A 748 -21.02 -26.82 5.33
CA PHE A 748 -19.99 -26.29 6.22
C PHE A 748 -18.61 -26.35 5.56
N THR A 749 -17.98 -25.20 5.46
CA THR A 749 -16.59 -25.09 4.99
C THR A 749 -15.76 -24.32 6.03
N TRP A 750 -14.60 -24.86 6.36
CA TRP A 750 -13.62 -24.23 7.22
C TRP A 750 -12.28 -24.16 6.51
N THR A 751 -11.80 -22.95 6.28
CA THR A 751 -10.48 -22.69 5.71
C THR A 751 -9.62 -21.91 6.69
N ALA A 752 -8.31 -22.14 6.64
CA ALA A 752 -7.33 -21.40 7.42
C ALA A 752 -6.10 -21.11 6.57
N TYR A 753 -5.44 -20.00 6.83
CA TYR A 753 -4.18 -19.65 6.20
C TYR A 753 -3.20 -19.09 7.22
N ALA A 754 -1.91 -19.25 6.92
CA ALA A 754 -0.83 -18.56 7.64
C ALA A 754 0.34 -18.32 6.71
N ASN A 755 1.05 -17.23 6.93
CA ASN A 755 2.31 -16.95 6.24
C ASN A 755 3.32 -16.31 7.19
N LEU A 756 4.59 -16.48 6.84
CA LEU A 756 5.73 -15.96 7.58
C LEU A 756 6.81 -15.54 6.61
N THR A 757 7.41 -14.40 6.86
CA THR A 757 8.60 -13.92 6.17
C THR A 757 9.67 -13.56 7.18
N TRP A 758 10.86 -14.14 7.01
CA TRP A 758 12.07 -13.69 7.67
C TRP A 758 12.96 -12.99 6.66
N ASN A 759 13.35 -11.76 6.91
CA ASN A 759 14.22 -10.96 6.03
C ASN A 759 15.44 -10.43 6.78
N GLN A 760 16.57 -10.43 6.10
CA GLN A 760 17.80 -9.81 6.56
C GLN A 760 18.34 -8.83 5.52
N ASN A 761 18.29 -7.55 5.86
CA ASN A 761 18.90 -6.47 5.08
C ASN A 761 20.34 -6.23 5.53
N ARG A 762 21.26 -5.96 4.60
CA ARG A 762 22.66 -5.55 4.89
C ARG A 762 23.20 -4.61 3.82
N VAL A 763 23.81 -3.53 4.25
CA VAL A 763 24.73 -2.73 3.43
C VAL A 763 25.99 -3.57 3.16
N VAL A 764 26.31 -3.81 1.91
CA VAL A 764 27.45 -4.66 1.52
C VAL A 764 28.67 -3.82 1.21
N LYS A 765 28.46 -2.64 0.60
CA LYS A 765 29.51 -1.69 0.24
C LYS A 765 28.95 -0.28 0.23
N LEU A 766 29.70 0.67 0.75
CA LEU A 766 29.45 2.11 0.63
C LEU A 766 30.42 2.75 -0.39
N SER A 767 30.16 3.99 -0.71
CA SER A 767 31.01 4.82 -1.58
C SER A 767 32.16 5.49 -0.86
N THR A 768 31.95 5.69 0.42
CA THR A 768 32.92 6.37 1.32
C THR A 768 33.55 5.31 2.22
N ASP A 769 34.81 5.47 2.53
CA ASP A 769 35.49 4.59 3.50
C ASP A 769 34.96 4.82 4.92
N GLU A 770 34.24 5.91 5.15
CA GLU A 770 33.64 6.26 6.43
C GLU A 770 32.13 5.97 6.45
N PRO A 771 31.57 5.53 7.59
CA PRO A 771 30.15 5.40 7.79
C PRO A 771 29.41 6.74 7.63
N ILE A 772 28.16 6.69 7.19
CA ILE A 772 27.31 7.89 7.05
C ILE A 772 26.39 7.98 8.26
N GLU A 773 26.66 8.92 9.14
CA GLU A 773 25.82 9.20 10.30
C GLU A 773 24.69 10.18 9.97
N ASP A 774 23.50 9.87 10.47
CA ASP A 774 22.34 10.74 10.54
C ASP A 774 22.02 11.02 12.03
N THR A 775 21.02 11.86 12.29
CA THR A 775 20.62 12.23 13.66
C THR A 775 20.33 11.04 14.57
N TYR A 776 19.74 9.98 14.05
CA TYR A 776 19.27 8.82 14.81
C TYR A 776 19.91 7.50 14.39
N SER A 777 20.53 7.47 13.22
CA SER A 777 20.98 6.24 12.58
C SER A 777 22.34 6.38 11.91
N ILE A 778 22.91 5.23 11.55
CA ILE A 778 24.16 5.13 10.80
C ILE A 778 23.98 4.15 9.65
N ILE A 779 24.57 4.47 8.51
CA ILE A 779 24.72 3.55 7.38
C ILE A 779 26.17 3.10 7.33
N GLU A 780 26.39 1.81 7.58
CA GLU A 780 27.71 1.22 7.71
C GLU A 780 27.77 -0.15 7.03
N GLU A 781 28.89 -0.50 6.44
CA GLU A 781 29.11 -1.79 5.81
C GLU A 781 28.94 -2.94 6.81
N GLY A 782 28.27 -4.01 6.37
CA GLY A 782 27.99 -5.19 7.19
C GLY A 782 26.77 -5.07 8.11
N ARG A 783 26.16 -3.88 8.24
CA ARG A 783 25.00 -3.64 9.10
C ARG A 783 23.71 -3.47 8.28
N PRO A 784 22.54 -3.55 8.94
CA PRO A 784 21.26 -3.15 8.32
C PRO A 784 21.31 -1.69 7.86
N TYR A 785 20.58 -1.39 6.79
CA TYR A 785 20.39 0.00 6.36
C TYR A 785 19.71 0.79 7.47
N ARG A 786 20.27 1.97 7.81
CA ARG A 786 19.76 2.82 8.91
C ARG A 786 19.69 2.07 10.26
N GLN A 787 20.80 1.48 10.67
CA GLN A 787 21.00 0.97 12.02
C GLN A 787 20.90 2.14 13.00
N PHE A 788 20.04 2.05 14.04
CA PHE A 788 20.02 3.07 15.10
C PHE A 788 21.37 3.14 15.83
N TYR A 789 21.91 4.35 15.87
CA TYR A 789 23.20 4.67 16.45
C TYR A 789 23.11 5.96 17.24
N MET A 790 23.02 5.85 18.54
CA MET A 790 22.78 6.96 19.44
C MET A 790 23.30 6.65 20.84
N LYS A 791 23.30 7.65 21.72
CA LYS A 791 23.63 7.46 23.14
C LYS A 791 22.62 6.53 23.77
N GLU A 792 23.11 5.49 24.45
CA GLU A 792 22.23 4.49 25.07
C GLU A 792 21.93 4.85 26.52
N TYR A 793 20.64 4.94 26.83
CA TYR A 793 20.14 5.25 28.16
C TYR A 793 20.31 4.05 29.09
N ALA A 794 20.90 4.25 30.26
CA ALA A 794 21.23 3.21 31.24
C ALA A 794 20.27 3.23 32.47
N GLY A 795 19.31 4.17 32.51
CA GLY A 795 18.35 4.26 33.60
C GLY A 795 18.48 5.53 34.43
N VAL A 796 18.07 5.46 35.69
CA VAL A 796 18.07 6.58 36.64
C VAL A 796 19.07 6.31 37.75
N ASN A 797 19.83 7.32 38.12
CA ASN A 797 20.63 7.28 39.33
C ASN A 797 19.71 7.34 40.55
N ARG A 798 19.66 6.30 41.35
CA ARG A 798 18.74 6.16 42.47
C ARG A 798 18.95 7.22 43.58
N GLU A 799 20.21 7.66 43.75
CA GLU A 799 20.53 8.61 44.81
C GLU A 799 20.33 10.06 44.44
N THR A 800 20.44 10.38 43.13
CA THR A 800 20.44 11.75 42.68
C THR A 800 19.26 12.08 41.73
N GLY A 801 18.52 11.07 41.31
CA GLY A 801 17.44 11.25 40.32
C GLY A 801 17.91 11.57 38.91
N LYS A 802 19.22 11.68 38.67
CA LYS A 802 19.76 12.06 37.37
C LYS A 802 19.66 10.93 36.35
N PRO A 803 19.43 11.25 35.06
CA PRO A 803 19.52 10.26 33.99
C PRO A 803 20.96 9.71 33.87
N LEU A 804 21.07 8.44 33.47
CA LEU A 804 22.34 7.78 33.24
C LEU A 804 22.41 7.31 31.79
N TRP A 805 23.59 7.46 31.20
CA TRP A 805 23.92 6.93 29.85
C TRP A 805 25.20 6.09 29.95
N TYR A 806 25.36 5.16 29.03
CA TYR A 806 26.66 4.42 28.96
C TYR A 806 27.78 5.34 28.49
N LEU A 807 28.87 5.36 29.26
CA LEU A 807 30.05 6.19 29.00
C LEU A 807 30.84 5.69 27.80
N ASN A 808 30.91 4.36 27.64
CA ASN A 808 31.77 3.68 26.67
C ASN A 808 30.96 2.70 25.78
N GLU A 809 31.59 2.26 24.69
CA GLU A 809 30.97 1.31 23.76
C GLU A 809 30.73 -0.08 24.37
N SER A 810 31.53 -0.49 25.36
CA SER A 810 31.39 -1.79 26.06
C SER A 810 30.14 -1.83 26.95
N GLY A 811 29.70 -0.68 27.49
CA GLY A 811 28.49 -0.57 28.30
C GLY A 811 28.69 -1.03 29.75
N ASP A 812 29.90 -0.98 30.25
CA ASP A 812 30.28 -1.36 31.63
C ASP A 812 30.42 -0.14 32.57
N GLU A 813 30.46 1.07 32.01
CA GLU A 813 30.50 2.32 32.76
C GLU A 813 29.36 3.24 32.37
N THR A 814 28.88 4.04 33.34
CA THR A 814 27.80 5.00 33.14
C THR A 814 28.20 6.40 33.57
N THR A 815 27.57 7.40 32.97
CA THR A 815 27.72 8.82 33.28
C THR A 815 26.37 9.50 33.36
N SER A 816 26.27 10.51 34.21
CA SER A 816 25.10 11.44 34.23
C SER A 816 25.33 12.67 33.34
N ASN A 817 26.50 12.83 32.72
CA ASN A 817 26.76 13.87 31.74
C ASN A 817 26.46 13.34 30.32
N TYR A 818 25.38 13.81 29.72
CA TYR A 818 24.99 13.41 28.37
C TYR A 818 26.12 13.57 27.33
N ASN A 819 26.93 14.65 27.46
CA ASN A 819 27.95 14.93 26.48
C ASN A 819 29.10 13.92 26.47
N ASP A 820 29.41 13.33 27.60
CA ASP A 820 30.48 12.34 27.78
C ASP A 820 30.07 10.93 27.32
N ALA A 821 28.74 10.68 27.16
CA ALA A 821 28.21 9.38 26.76
C ALA A 821 28.59 8.99 25.33
N ALA A 822 29.00 7.73 25.16
CA ALA A 822 29.28 7.17 23.83
C ALA A 822 28.00 6.85 23.03
N LYS A 823 28.08 7.01 21.70
CA LYS A 823 27.06 6.46 20.81
C LYS A 823 27.27 4.94 20.68
N ARG A 824 26.18 4.21 20.59
CA ARG A 824 26.15 2.74 20.51
C ARG A 824 25.10 2.27 19.48
N TYR A 825 25.25 1.04 19.02
CA TYR A 825 24.28 0.38 18.16
C TYR A 825 23.14 -0.18 19.01
N VAL A 826 21.97 0.45 18.93
CA VAL A 826 20.84 0.13 19.81
C VAL A 826 19.68 -0.59 19.11
N GLY A 827 19.90 -1.04 17.88
CA GLY A 827 18.91 -1.82 17.13
C GLY A 827 18.69 -1.30 15.71
N SER A 828 17.72 -1.85 15.00
CA SER A 828 17.31 -1.46 13.64
C SER A 828 15.79 -1.31 13.56
N ALA A 829 15.32 -0.48 12.64
CA ALA A 829 13.90 -0.31 12.35
C ALA A 829 13.27 -1.53 11.64
N ASP A 830 14.09 -2.32 10.94
CA ASP A 830 13.59 -3.44 10.16
C ASP A 830 13.06 -4.57 11.05
N PRO A 831 11.82 -5.05 10.82
CA PRO A 831 11.31 -6.22 11.51
C PRO A 831 12.11 -7.48 11.11
N LYS A 832 12.33 -8.38 12.07
CA LYS A 832 13.00 -9.67 11.81
C LYS A 832 12.06 -10.67 11.15
N VAL A 833 10.81 -10.70 11.60
CA VAL A 833 9.77 -11.59 11.10
C VAL A 833 8.48 -10.80 10.93
N LEU A 834 7.79 -11.04 9.83
CA LEU A 834 6.47 -10.50 9.57
C LEU A 834 5.58 -11.54 8.89
N GLY A 835 4.27 -11.36 8.99
CA GLY A 835 3.32 -12.26 8.36
C GLY A 835 1.91 -12.05 8.82
N GLY A 836 1.06 -13.03 8.52
CA GLY A 836 -0.32 -13.02 8.94
C GLY A 836 -0.91 -14.42 8.97
N PHE A 837 -2.03 -14.56 9.64
CA PHE A 837 -2.80 -15.80 9.69
C PHE A 837 -4.28 -15.46 9.87
N GLY A 838 -5.13 -16.40 9.50
CA GLY A 838 -6.55 -16.20 9.63
C GLY A 838 -7.36 -17.45 9.34
N THR A 839 -8.67 -17.35 9.57
CA THR A 839 -9.59 -18.43 9.31
C THR A 839 -10.92 -17.91 8.80
N ASN A 840 -11.55 -18.69 7.91
CA ASN A 840 -12.90 -18.41 7.42
C ASN A 840 -13.77 -19.66 7.64
N LEU A 841 -14.98 -19.43 8.14
CA LEU A 841 -16.00 -20.43 8.38
C LEU A 841 -17.24 -20.07 7.56
N SER A 842 -17.80 -21.03 6.86
CA SER A 842 -19.09 -20.87 6.16
C SER A 842 -20.03 -21.98 6.58
N TRP A 843 -21.24 -21.63 7.01
CA TRP A 843 -22.25 -22.59 7.46
C TRP A 843 -23.67 -22.12 7.12
N LYS A 844 -24.36 -22.85 6.21
CA LYS A 844 -25.75 -22.59 5.83
C LYS A 844 -26.05 -21.13 5.49
N GLY A 845 -25.19 -20.48 4.75
CA GLY A 845 -25.31 -19.08 4.36
C GLY A 845 -24.72 -18.09 5.36
N MET A 846 -24.36 -18.51 6.58
CA MET A 846 -23.55 -17.71 7.50
C MET A 846 -22.09 -17.80 7.10
N ASP A 847 -21.37 -16.70 7.13
CA ASP A 847 -19.92 -16.63 6.97
C ASP A 847 -19.30 -15.85 8.13
N PHE A 848 -18.21 -16.38 8.65
CA PHE A 848 -17.38 -15.73 9.68
C PHE A 848 -15.92 -15.77 9.25
N GLY A 849 -15.24 -14.64 9.36
CA GLY A 849 -13.83 -14.53 9.09
C GLY A 849 -13.11 -13.76 10.18
N ILE A 850 -11.88 -14.18 10.49
CA ILE A 850 -10.97 -13.44 11.33
C ILE A 850 -9.57 -13.49 10.74
N ALA A 851 -8.91 -12.33 10.66
CA ALA A 851 -7.58 -12.18 10.12
C ALA A 851 -6.66 -11.45 11.10
N PHE A 852 -5.42 -11.87 11.14
CA PHE A 852 -4.35 -11.30 11.96
C PHE A 852 -3.17 -10.93 11.08
N ASN A 853 -2.49 -9.85 11.42
CA ASN A 853 -1.15 -9.55 10.93
C ASN A 853 -0.20 -9.30 12.11
N TYR A 854 1.08 -9.61 11.91
CA TYR A 854 2.07 -9.47 12.96
C TYR A 854 3.44 -9.04 12.39
N ARG A 855 4.18 -8.33 13.25
CA ARG A 855 5.60 -8.02 13.06
C ARG A 855 6.32 -8.29 14.36
N LEU A 856 7.47 -8.94 14.27
CA LEU A 856 8.29 -9.28 15.42
C LEU A 856 9.70 -8.74 15.22
N GLY A 857 10.23 -8.07 16.23
CA GLY A 857 11.48 -7.36 16.18
C GLY A 857 11.36 -6.03 15.45
N GLY A 858 12.47 -5.32 15.35
CA GLY A 858 12.48 -3.93 14.90
C GLY A 858 12.30 -2.96 16.05
N LYS A 859 12.82 -1.77 15.88
CA LYS A 859 12.74 -0.68 16.86
C LYS A 859 12.10 0.55 16.20
N VAL A 860 11.47 1.36 17.03
CA VAL A 860 10.92 2.65 16.66
C VAL A 860 11.44 3.73 17.60
N TYR A 861 11.97 4.80 17.04
CA TYR A 861 12.37 5.98 17.80
C TYR A 861 11.26 7.03 17.75
N ASP A 862 10.73 7.42 18.92
CA ASP A 862 9.74 8.49 19.02
C ASP A 862 10.41 9.83 19.34
N SER A 863 10.64 10.64 18.30
CA SER A 863 11.22 11.98 18.46
C SER A 863 10.25 12.97 19.09
N GLY A 864 8.95 12.68 19.11
CA GLY A 864 7.91 13.48 19.75
C GLY A 864 7.82 13.25 21.26
N ALA A 865 8.12 12.04 21.73
CA ALA A 865 8.01 11.67 23.14
C ALA A 865 8.86 12.55 24.08
N ARG A 866 9.98 13.08 23.60
CA ARG A 866 10.81 14.01 24.35
C ARG A 866 10.11 15.32 24.73
N PHE A 867 9.05 15.70 23.97
CA PHE A 867 8.30 16.92 24.22
C PHE A 867 7.07 16.72 25.08
N THR A 868 6.49 15.52 25.10
CA THR A 868 5.21 15.26 25.77
C THR A 868 5.32 14.78 27.21
N GLY A 869 6.49 14.49 27.68
CA GLY A 869 6.61 13.87 28.98
C GLY A 869 7.73 14.43 29.85
N TRP A 870 8.31 15.57 29.50
CA TRP A 870 9.54 15.88 30.22
C TRP A 870 9.80 17.36 30.43
N GLY A 871 10.31 17.69 31.58
CA GLY A 871 10.60 18.98 32.22
C GLY A 871 11.07 20.17 31.42
N MET A 872 10.86 20.24 30.14
CA MET A 872 11.31 21.34 29.30
C MET A 872 10.33 22.51 29.28
N SER A 873 9.04 22.22 29.40
CA SER A 873 7.97 23.21 29.33
C SER A 873 6.71 22.62 29.96
N PHE A 874 5.83 23.47 30.41
CA PHE A 874 4.57 23.09 31.01
C PHE A 874 3.56 22.61 29.97
N ARG A 875 3.74 21.38 29.49
CA ARG A 875 2.90 20.71 28.50
C ARG A 875 2.22 19.49 29.12
N THR A 876 1.30 18.87 28.41
CA THR A 876 0.60 17.68 28.91
C THR A 876 1.57 16.49 29.06
N PRO A 877 1.88 16.05 30.30
CA PRO A 877 2.74 14.90 30.51
C PRO A 877 1.98 13.59 30.36
N LEU A 878 2.72 12.51 30.09
CA LEU A 878 2.18 11.16 30.24
C LEU A 878 1.92 10.87 31.72
N LYS A 879 0.82 10.22 32.02
CA LYS A 879 0.44 9.84 33.39
C LYS A 879 1.49 8.96 34.07
N ASP A 880 2.09 8.04 33.32
CA ASP A 880 3.18 7.19 33.81
C ASP A 880 4.42 8.01 34.22
N VAL A 881 4.72 9.09 33.49
CA VAL A 881 5.79 10.03 33.84
C VAL A 881 5.40 10.81 35.09
N ALA A 882 4.16 11.31 35.17
CA ALA A 882 3.73 12.09 36.35
C ALA A 882 3.76 11.28 37.64
N LEU A 883 3.46 9.98 37.60
CA LEU A 883 3.36 9.13 38.77
C LEU A 883 4.65 8.39 39.11
N ASN A 884 5.55 8.19 38.14
CA ASN A 884 6.73 7.34 38.28
C ASN A 884 8.07 8.06 38.00
N SER A 885 8.07 9.41 38.09
CA SER A 885 9.31 10.18 38.10
C SER A 885 10.00 10.07 39.47
N TRP A 886 11.32 10.22 39.46
CA TRP A 886 12.12 10.13 40.66
C TRP A 886 11.82 11.28 41.64
N THR A 887 11.68 10.92 42.89
CA THR A 887 11.63 11.81 44.04
C THR A 887 12.43 11.20 45.18
N GLU A 888 12.69 11.98 46.26
CA GLU A 888 13.38 11.43 47.43
C GLU A 888 12.61 10.26 48.08
N ASP A 889 11.29 10.25 47.93
CA ASP A 889 10.41 9.19 48.41
C ASP A 889 10.23 8.03 47.44
N ASN A 890 10.60 8.21 46.16
CA ASN A 890 10.51 7.21 45.08
C ASN A 890 11.86 7.06 44.38
N LYS A 891 12.85 6.46 45.04
CA LYS A 891 14.20 6.27 44.49
C LYS A 891 14.31 5.15 43.45
N ASP A 892 13.38 4.22 43.40
CA ASP A 892 13.30 3.14 42.39
C ASP A 892 12.48 3.55 41.17
N ALA A 893 12.41 4.83 40.89
CA ALA A 893 11.62 5.41 39.82
C ALA A 893 12.03 4.94 38.42
N LYS A 894 11.04 4.84 37.55
CA LYS A 894 11.23 4.50 36.15
C LYS A 894 11.85 5.65 35.35
N TYR A 895 11.51 6.88 35.72
CA TYR A 895 11.94 8.09 35.02
C TYR A 895 12.84 8.95 35.93
N PRO A 896 13.80 9.70 35.36
CA PRO A 896 14.61 10.66 36.12
C PRO A 896 13.76 11.70 36.81
N GLN A 897 14.36 12.46 37.70
CA GLN A 897 13.72 13.62 38.32
C GLN A 897 13.23 14.57 37.23
N TYR A 898 11.96 14.98 37.33
CA TYR A 898 11.39 15.99 36.47
C TYR A 898 11.90 17.38 36.90
N ILE A 899 12.63 18.08 36.02
CA ILE A 899 13.23 19.38 36.29
C ILE A 899 12.86 20.33 35.16
N TYR A 900 12.30 21.50 35.50
CA TYR A 900 11.97 22.50 34.50
C TYR A 900 13.21 22.98 33.75
N GLY A 901 13.13 23.08 32.40
CA GLY A 901 14.22 23.47 31.54
C GLY A 901 15.24 22.38 31.23
N ASP A 902 15.08 21.17 31.77
CA ASP A 902 15.90 19.97 31.48
C ASP A 902 17.44 20.19 31.60
N PRO A 903 17.94 20.71 32.73
CA PRO A 903 19.37 20.99 32.89
C PRO A 903 20.24 19.72 32.81
N ASP A 904 19.66 18.55 33.09
CA ASP A 904 20.35 17.25 33.04
C ASP A 904 20.27 16.57 31.68
N ASN A 905 19.73 17.23 30.64
CA ASN A 905 19.62 16.71 29.27
C ASN A 905 18.83 15.40 29.12
N ALA A 906 17.87 15.16 30.00
CA ALA A 906 17.07 13.92 30.01
C ALA A 906 16.24 13.72 28.73
N THR A 907 15.93 14.81 27.99
CA THR A 907 15.15 14.82 26.75
C THR A 907 16.00 14.71 25.48
N GLN A 908 17.33 14.68 25.62
CA GLN A 908 18.20 14.61 24.45
C GLN A 908 18.07 13.26 23.72
N THR A 909 18.46 13.27 22.46
CA THR A 909 18.40 12.10 21.58
C THR A 909 19.13 10.91 22.17
N SER A 910 18.40 9.89 22.59
CA SER A 910 18.98 8.69 23.20
C SER A 910 18.00 7.50 23.08
N SER A 911 18.47 6.31 23.39
CA SER A 911 17.64 5.10 23.37
C SER A 911 16.51 5.10 24.41
N ARG A 912 16.40 6.12 25.23
CA ARG A 912 15.28 6.31 26.15
C ARG A 912 13.93 6.36 25.45
N PHE A 913 13.90 6.90 24.23
CA PHE A 913 12.71 7.04 23.39
C PHE A 913 12.68 6.01 22.24
N LEU A 914 13.45 4.93 22.38
CA LEU A 914 13.54 3.85 21.40
C LEU A 914 12.79 2.63 21.93
N TYR A 915 11.65 2.32 21.35
CA TYR A 915 10.75 1.26 21.77
C TYR A 915 10.86 0.02 20.88
N ASP A 916 10.40 -1.13 21.38
CA ASP A 916 10.19 -2.32 20.56
C ASP A 916 8.93 -2.15 19.69
N ALA A 917 9.09 -2.28 18.37
CA ALA A 917 8.00 -2.10 17.39
C ALA A 917 7.22 -3.38 17.11
N SER A 918 7.40 -4.44 17.89
CA SER A 918 6.69 -5.71 17.72
C SER A 918 5.22 -5.56 18.02
N PHE A 919 4.37 -6.15 17.17
CA PHE A 919 2.93 -6.17 17.40
C PHE A 919 2.26 -7.40 16.79
N LEU A 920 1.07 -7.72 17.32
CA LEU A 920 0.07 -8.61 16.75
C LEU A 920 -1.25 -7.85 16.64
N ARG A 921 -1.81 -7.73 15.44
CA ARG A 921 -3.07 -7.00 15.19
C ARG A 921 -4.16 -7.96 14.73
N ILE A 922 -5.35 -7.85 15.34
CA ILE A 922 -6.57 -8.39 14.77
C ILE A 922 -6.98 -7.43 13.65
N SER A 923 -6.61 -7.77 12.43
CA SER A 923 -6.73 -6.85 11.28
C SER A 923 -8.14 -6.77 10.72
N ASN A 924 -8.93 -7.87 10.80
CA ASN A 924 -10.33 -7.88 10.38
C ASN A 924 -11.11 -8.97 11.11
N ILE A 925 -12.35 -8.65 11.46
CA ILE A 925 -13.38 -9.62 11.92
C ILE A 925 -14.62 -9.34 11.09
N THR A 926 -15.14 -10.36 10.39
CA THR A 926 -16.35 -10.23 9.57
C THR A 926 -17.33 -11.33 9.92
N LEU A 927 -18.61 -10.96 10.03
CA LEU A 927 -19.72 -11.90 10.20
C LEU A 927 -20.81 -11.53 9.18
N GLY A 928 -21.17 -12.46 8.31
CA GLY A 928 -22.15 -12.27 7.26
C GLY A 928 -23.23 -13.32 7.23
N TYR A 929 -24.33 -13.01 6.57
CA TYR A 929 -25.38 -13.95 6.26
C TYR A 929 -25.93 -13.71 4.85
N THR A 930 -25.83 -14.74 4.01
CA THR A 930 -26.41 -14.75 2.68
C THR A 930 -27.80 -15.37 2.77
N LEU A 931 -28.81 -14.60 2.41
CA LEU A 931 -30.21 -15.04 2.45
C LEU A 931 -30.43 -16.18 1.45
N PRO A 932 -31.25 -17.17 1.81
CA PRO A 932 -31.62 -18.25 0.89
C PRO A 932 -32.31 -17.71 -0.37
N GLN A 933 -31.85 -18.12 -1.53
CA GLN A 933 -32.37 -17.66 -2.84
C GLN A 933 -33.89 -17.79 -2.98
N LYS A 934 -34.50 -18.80 -2.35
CA LYS A 934 -35.97 -18.98 -2.31
C LYS A 934 -36.74 -17.76 -1.78
N TRP A 935 -36.09 -16.94 -0.92
CA TRP A 935 -36.71 -15.73 -0.37
C TRP A 935 -36.52 -14.53 -1.29
N THR A 936 -35.37 -14.45 -1.95
CA THR A 936 -34.94 -13.29 -2.72
C THR A 936 -35.39 -13.31 -4.18
N GLN A 937 -35.64 -14.51 -4.75
CA GLN A 937 -36.07 -14.70 -6.14
C GLN A 937 -37.36 -13.93 -6.51
N LYS A 938 -38.30 -13.77 -5.55
CA LYS A 938 -39.55 -13.02 -5.78
C LYS A 938 -39.28 -11.53 -6.06
N ALA A 939 -38.15 -11.02 -5.65
CA ALA A 939 -37.70 -9.65 -5.88
C ALA A 939 -36.66 -9.56 -7.01
N PHE A 940 -36.49 -10.62 -7.81
CA PHE A 940 -35.47 -10.71 -8.88
C PHE A 940 -34.03 -10.61 -8.36
N ILE A 941 -33.80 -10.86 -7.06
CA ILE A 941 -32.49 -10.80 -6.44
C ILE A 941 -31.86 -12.22 -6.46
N GLN A 942 -30.73 -12.37 -7.13
CA GLN A 942 -29.97 -13.61 -7.21
C GLN A 942 -29.22 -13.89 -5.90
N LYS A 943 -28.60 -12.85 -5.33
CA LYS A 943 -27.85 -12.95 -4.07
C LYS A 943 -28.07 -11.69 -3.22
N LEU A 944 -28.39 -11.90 -1.94
CA LEU A 944 -28.46 -10.85 -0.93
C LEU A 944 -27.67 -11.29 0.30
N ARG A 945 -26.57 -10.59 0.57
CA ARG A 945 -25.75 -10.80 1.77
C ARG A 945 -25.78 -9.53 2.63
N ILE A 946 -25.99 -9.75 3.93
CA ILE A 946 -25.91 -8.72 4.97
C ILE A 946 -24.76 -9.10 5.87
N TYR A 947 -23.90 -8.14 6.22
CA TYR A 947 -22.74 -8.44 7.05
C TYR A 947 -22.37 -7.26 7.95
N VAL A 948 -21.57 -7.56 8.97
CA VAL A 948 -20.86 -6.59 9.81
C VAL A 948 -19.37 -6.90 9.75
N SER A 949 -18.56 -5.86 9.76
CA SER A 949 -17.09 -5.97 9.76
C SER A 949 -16.50 -5.01 10.78
N LEU A 950 -15.39 -5.43 11.38
CA LEU A 950 -14.57 -4.62 12.28
C LEU A 950 -13.13 -4.71 11.81
N ASP A 951 -12.61 -3.62 11.27
CA ASP A 951 -11.21 -3.52 10.84
C ASP A 951 -10.34 -2.93 11.94
N ASN A 952 -9.10 -3.45 12.05
CA ASN A 952 -8.12 -3.08 13.08
C ASN A 952 -8.71 -3.17 14.50
N ALA A 953 -9.37 -4.27 14.81
CA ALA A 953 -10.14 -4.45 16.04
C ALA A 953 -9.32 -4.20 17.31
N TYR A 954 -8.10 -4.74 17.34
CA TYR A 954 -7.15 -4.55 18.42
C TYR A 954 -5.70 -4.80 17.98
N THR A 955 -4.75 -4.01 18.50
CA THR A 955 -3.30 -4.21 18.30
C THR A 955 -2.63 -4.48 19.64
N PHE A 956 -2.08 -5.68 19.80
CA PHE A 956 -1.20 -6.02 20.91
C PHE A 956 0.21 -5.53 20.57
N THR A 957 0.80 -4.69 21.41
CA THR A 957 2.14 -4.13 21.23
C THR A 957 3.10 -4.68 22.27
N ALA A 958 4.39 -4.45 22.08
CA ALA A 958 5.38 -4.72 23.11
C ALA A 958 5.09 -3.90 24.38
N SER A 959 5.47 -4.40 25.55
CA SER A 959 5.13 -3.81 26.85
C SER A 959 5.81 -2.47 27.11
N ASP A 960 6.94 -2.20 26.45
CA ASP A 960 7.68 -0.94 26.53
C ASP A 960 7.19 0.11 25.52
N PHE A 961 6.37 -0.28 24.55
CA PHE A 961 5.89 0.63 23.52
C PHE A 961 4.88 1.65 24.10
N VAL A 962 5.21 2.92 23.91
CA VAL A 962 4.33 4.05 24.21
C VAL A 962 4.07 4.79 22.90
N GLY A 963 2.81 4.90 22.48
CA GLY A 963 2.46 5.56 21.23
C GLY A 963 1.11 5.11 20.67
N TYR A 964 0.73 5.70 19.54
CA TYR A 964 -0.53 5.42 18.85
C TYR A 964 -0.44 4.25 17.89
N ASN A 965 0.73 4.03 17.28
CA ASN A 965 0.93 3.02 16.26
C ASN A 965 2.40 2.59 16.23
N PRO A 966 2.74 1.29 16.38
CA PRO A 966 4.12 0.81 16.28
C PRO A 966 4.65 0.79 14.85
N GLU A 967 3.81 1.01 13.85
CA GLU A 967 4.23 1.09 12.45
C GLU A 967 4.90 2.44 12.17
N THR A 968 6.04 2.41 11.51
CA THR A 968 6.86 3.59 11.26
C THR A 968 7.00 3.88 9.77
N TYR A 969 7.44 5.09 9.46
CA TYR A 969 8.04 5.40 8.16
C TYR A 969 9.33 4.60 7.94
N THR A 970 9.85 4.69 6.73
CA THR A 970 11.11 4.04 6.32
C THR A 970 12.31 4.39 7.19
N SER A 971 12.26 5.52 7.87
CA SER A 971 13.32 5.98 8.78
C SER A 971 13.35 5.23 10.12
N GLY A 972 12.25 4.57 10.50
CA GLY A 972 12.07 4.03 11.85
C GLY A 972 11.80 5.10 12.90
N VAL A 973 11.61 6.36 12.49
CA VAL A 973 11.38 7.50 13.38
C VAL A 973 9.92 7.92 13.28
N ILE A 974 9.29 8.15 14.42
CA ILE A 974 7.95 8.70 14.53
C ILE A 974 8.01 10.03 15.26
N ALA A 975 7.06 10.90 14.96
CA ALA A 975 6.81 12.11 15.72
C ALA A 975 5.33 12.42 15.63
N TRP A 976 4.63 12.38 16.74
CA TRP A 976 3.23 12.81 16.87
C TRP A 976 2.33 12.28 15.72
N GLN A 977 2.34 10.98 15.54
CA GLN A 977 1.57 10.32 14.48
C GLN A 977 0.07 10.55 14.65
N TYR A 978 -0.64 10.52 13.53
CA TYR A 978 -2.09 10.37 13.52
C TYR A 978 -2.46 9.04 14.19
N PRO A 979 -3.36 9.05 15.20
CA PRO A 979 -3.69 7.85 15.95
C PRO A 979 -4.21 6.71 15.06
N ALA A 980 -3.87 5.48 15.42
CA ALA A 980 -4.41 4.30 14.76
C ALA A 980 -5.94 4.26 14.91
N THR A 981 -6.63 3.87 13.85
CA THR A 981 -8.10 3.80 13.83
C THR A 981 -8.59 2.37 13.73
N ARG A 982 -9.78 2.13 14.28
CA ARG A 982 -10.61 0.97 14.00
C ARG A 982 -11.89 1.42 13.32
N THR A 983 -12.36 0.62 12.36
CA THR A 983 -13.56 0.94 11.59
C THR A 983 -14.58 -0.17 11.76
N PHE A 984 -15.76 0.18 12.27
CA PHE A 984 -16.90 -0.73 12.34
C PHE A 984 -17.85 -0.41 11.19
N THR A 985 -18.24 -1.42 10.42
CA THR A 985 -19.16 -1.26 9.29
C THR A 985 -20.25 -2.31 9.28
N GLY A 986 -21.43 -1.90 8.80
CA GLY A 986 -22.47 -2.78 8.33
C GLY A 986 -22.59 -2.66 6.82
N GLY A 987 -22.77 -3.79 6.12
CA GLY A 987 -22.85 -3.79 4.67
C GLY A 987 -23.97 -4.68 4.13
N ILE A 988 -24.44 -4.32 2.93
CA ILE A 988 -25.43 -5.06 2.15
C ILE A 988 -24.89 -5.23 0.73
N GLN A 989 -24.78 -6.47 0.28
CA GLN A 989 -24.39 -6.82 -1.08
C GLN A 989 -25.59 -7.46 -1.80
N ILE A 990 -25.96 -6.88 -2.95
CA ILE A 990 -27.09 -7.34 -3.75
C ILE A 990 -26.60 -7.63 -5.16
N THR A 991 -26.96 -8.79 -5.70
CA THR A 991 -26.80 -9.14 -7.12
C THR A 991 -28.19 -9.42 -7.71
N PHE A 992 -28.51 -8.71 -8.79
CA PHE A 992 -29.76 -8.89 -9.53
C PHE A 992 -29.57 -9.73 -10.78
#